data_4d40485dba03255e408a8dc7a6daa7e7
#
_entry.id   4d40485dba03255e408a8dc7a6daa7e7
#
_cell.length_a   1.000
_cell.length_b   1.000
_cell.length_c   1.000
_cell.angle_alpha   90.00
_cell.angle_beta   90.00
_cell.angle_gamma   90.00
#
_symmetry.space_group_name_H-M   'P 1'
#
loop_
_entity.id
_entity.type
_entity.pdbx_description
1 polymer ?
#
loop_
_entity_poly.entity_id
_entity_poly.type
_entity_poly.pdbx_seq_one_letter_code
_entity_poly.pdbx_strand_id
1 'polypeptide(L)'
;MKKKVYIISHSHWDREWYMPYEQHHMRLVELMDDVLELAETDPDFDSFHLDGQTIILDDYLQVRPEQKEAVQKAITDGKLKIGPFYILQDDFLISSESNVRNMLIGKKESEKWGPAVRLGYFPDTFGNMGQTPQMMKQAGLDAAAFGRGVKPVGFNNEVLDDENYTSQYSEMWWQGPDGSVVFGLLFANWYSNGNEIPSEKEAALAFWTQKLAEAEKFASTDHLLMMNGVDHQPVQKDVTKAIALANELFPEYEFIHSNFDEYLKQMRQELPETVGTVTGELTSQETDGWFTLANTASARVYLKQWNTQVERQLENIAEPLAAMAYDLTGKYPHDQLDYAWKLLLQNHPHDSICGCSVDEVHREMMPRFEKANEVGKFLAEEALTHLVEAVDTESFSEASHPFVVFNTSGYEKSEVVKVKVETERKPFKEGVPHELWEALAKDDTPTFEVIDVHGEIIPAIISKPEISFGYDLPKDRFRIPYMAKYVEIEMLITNMPAFSWNTFALQETKSQVVDKTSMIKALKNYELENSCLKVTINEDGTLEVLDKATDRTYSKLLTIENTGDIGNEYIFKQPEGTSPILSSGCPAEISVVKDESFVAQIKIIQRMMIPKSADDLLEQEQKSVVDFRYRKAGRSKESQELTIETLLTMEKDSAHLFFETTLDNQMKDHRLRMLFPTGIQAETHEADSIYEVVTRPNQVSKSWENPTNPQHQHAFVNVHDDISGMTVSNFGLNEYEILPENNTIALTLLRAVGEMGDWGYFPTPEAQCLGTHTFNYGVDFHGEKAQRYATYQRAYAAQIPFSVKATARHSGQLKTKDAYLIVEGETFATTAVKNSEDNQALVVRGFNMSGKSAEVKIEKIGSKESSLLNLLEEKQQEHPTKNLKAYEIRTIGFDR
;
A
#
# COMPACT_ATOMS: atom_id res chain seq x y z
N MET A 1 33.52 -11.97 -33.80
CA MET A 1 32.17 -12.54 -34.08
C MET A 1 31.30 -11.38 -34.53
N LYS A 2 30.18 -11.62 -35.22
CA LYS A 2 29.22 -10.55 -35.48
C LYS A 2 28.56 -10.15 -34.17
N LYS A 3 28.30 -8.87 -33.98
CA LYS A 3 27.42 -8.42 -32.90
C LYS A 3 26.01 -8.91 -33.18
N LYS A 4 25.28 -9.29 -32.13
CA LYS A 4 23.90 -9.81 -32.22
C LYS A 4 22.91 -8.79 -31.73
N VAL A 5 21.86 -8.58 -32.49
CA VAL A 5 20.78 -7.63 -32.18
C VAL A 5 19.50 -8.44 -31.97
N TYR A 6 19.07 -8.51 -30.73
CA TYR A 6 17.85 -9.22 -30.30
C TYR A 6 16.68 -8.26 -30.34
N ILE A 7 15.70 -8.57 -31.18
CA ILE A 7 14.48 -7.77 -31.34
C ILE A 7 13.36 -8.52 -30.63
N ILE A 8 12.78 -7.90 -29.61
CA ILE A 8 11.68 -8.46 -28.82
C ILE A 8 10.42 -7.67 -29.13
N SER A 9 9.46 -8.30 -29.81
CA SER A 9 8.14 -7.71 -30.03
C SER A 9 7.33 -7.71 -28.74
N HIS A 10 6.78 -6.57 -28.36
CA HIS A 10 5.95 -6.37 -27.18
C HIS A 10 5.01 -5.20 -27.36
N SER A 11 4.13 -4.97 -26.40
CA SER A 11 3.45 -3.72 -26.17
C SER A 11 3.43 -3.48 -24.68
N HIS A 12 3.90 -2.32 -24.21
CA HIS A 12 3.65 -1.93 -22.83
C HIS A 12 2.16 -1.68 -22.70
N TRP A 13 1.53 -2.42 -21.80
CA TRP A 13 0.07 -2.44 -21.74
C TRP A 13 -0.41 -1.93 -20.40
N ASP A 14 -0.58 -0.59 -20.33
CA ASP A 14 -1.36 0.00 -19.25
C ASP A 14 -2.81 -0.40 -19.45
N ARG A 15 -3.35 -1.08 -18.47
CA ARG A 15 -4.72 -1.58 -18.54
C ARG A 15 -5.74 -0.44 -18.67
N GLU A 16 -5.42 0.71 -18.09
CA GLU A 16 -6.17 1.96 -18.07
C GLU A 16 -5.22 3.12 -17.77
N TRP A 17 -5.34 4.26 -18.47
CA TRP A 17 -4.49 5.43 -18.25
C TRP A 17 -5.11 6.70 -18.85
N TYR A 18 -4.73 7.12 -20.08
CA TYR A 18 -5.25 8.33 -20.75
C TYR A 18 -6.60 8.11 -21.45
N MET A 19 -7.15 6.92 -21.38
CA MET A 19 -8.49 6.53 -21.78
C MET A 19 -9.14 5.64 -20.72
N PRO A 20 -10.47 5.60 -20.64
CA PRO A 20 -11.19 4.65 -19.80
C PRO A 20 -10.83 3.20 -20.11
N TYR A 21 -10.92 2.33 -19.12
CA TYR A 21 -10.55 0.91 -19.22
C TYR A 21 -11.15 0.22 -20.47
N GLU A 22 -12.44 0.37 -20.73
CA GLU A 22 -13.09 -0.33 -21.85
C GLU A 22 -12.57 0.11 -23.23
N GLN A 23 -12.03 1.32 -23.36
CA GLN A 23 -11.40 1.75 -24.60
C GLN A 23 -10.03 1.11 -24.79
N HIS A 24 -9.22 1.01 -23.75
CA HIS A 24 -7.98 0.21 -23.77
C HIS A 24 -8.28 -1.27 -23.99
N HIS A 25 -9.29 -1.80 -23.31
CA HIS A 25 -9.73 -3.19 -23.44
C HIS A 25 -10.09 -3.57 -24.89
N MET A 26 -10.84 -2.73 -25.59
CA MET A 26 -11.15 -2.99 -27.01
C MET A 26 -9.92 -2.94 -27.92
N ARG A 27 -8.96 -2.06 -27.63
CA ARG A 27 -7.65 -2.04 -28.33
C ARG A 27 -6.81 -3.26 -28.01
N LEU A 28 -6.88 -3.77 -26.78
CA LEU A 28 -6.25 -5.02 -26.41
C LEU A 28 -6.79 -6.20 -27.23
N VAL A 29 -8.12 -6.24 -27.45
CA VAL A 29 -8.75 -7.27 -28.28
C VAL A 29 -8.19 -7.22 -29.71
N GLU A 30 -8.06 -6.04 -30.28
CA GLU A 30 -7.46 -5.86 -31.63
C GLU A 30 -6.00 -6.30 -31.66
N LEU A 31 -5.21 -5.90 -30.68
CA LEU A 31 -3.80 -6.30 -30.55
C LEU A 31 -3.67 -7.83 -30.48
N MET A 32 -4.45 -8.48 -29.62
CA MET A 32 -4.39 -9.91 -29.40
C MET A 32 -4.87 -10.70 -30.65
N ASP A 33 -5.92 -10.23 -31.32
CA ASP A 33 -6.37 -10.82 -32.60
C ASP A 33 -5.23 -10.77 -33.63
N ASP A 34 -4.54 -9.63 -33.76
CA ASP A 34 -3.39 -9.45 -34.69
C ASP A 34 -2.18 -10.31 -34.32
N VAL A 35 -1.85 -10.41 -33.03
CA VAL A 35 -0.73 -11.23 -32.53
C VAL A 35 -1.01 -12.73 -32.82
N LEU A 36 -2.22 -13.21 -32.58
CA LEU A 36 -2.60 -14.60 -32.84
C LEU A 36 -2.59 -14.91 -34.33
N GLU A 37 -3.08 -14.00 -35.18
CA GLU A 37 -2.99 -14.13 -36.63
C GLU A 37 -1.54 -14.23 -37.10
N LEU A 38 -0.65 -13.36 -36.60
CA LEU A 38 0.74 -13.33 -36.97
C LEU A 38 1.48 -14.60 -36.50
N ALA A 39 1.20 -15.07 -35.26
CA ALA A 39 1.75 -16.31 -34.72
C ALA A 39 1.37 -17.56 -35.54
N GLU A 40 0.21 -17.55 -36.18
CA GLU A 40 -0.26 -18.66 -37.04
C GLU A 40 0.28 -18.56 -38.46
N THR A 41 0.37 -17.34 -39.03
CA THR A 41 0.61 -17.14 -40.46
C THR A 41 2.06 -16.88 -40.81
N ASP A 42 2.87 -16.33 -39.91
CA ASP A 42 4.30 -16.04 -40.15
C ASP A 42 5.20 -17.02 -39.38
N PRO A 43 5.84 -17.98 -40.05
CA PRO A 43 6.76 -18.93 -39.41
C PRO A 43 8.03 -18.29 -38.87
N ASP A 44 8.46 -17.14 -39.40
CA ASP A 44 9.67 -16.41 -38.99
C ASP A 44 9.38 -15.48 -37.79
N PHE A 45 8.13 -15.28 -37.40
CA PHE A 45 7.75 -14.58 -36.19
C PHE A 45 8.08 -15.44 -34.97
N ASP A 46 9.07 -15.03 -34.16
CA ASP A 46 9.51 -15.80 -32.98
C ASP A 46 8.43 -15.78 -31.89
N SER A 47 8.20 -14.64 -31.31
CA SER A 47 7.24 -14.51 -30.21
C SER A 47 6.85 -13.06 -29.95
N PHE A 48 5.77 -12.91 -29.16
CA PHE A 48 5.32 -11.64 -28.60
C PHE A 48 5.35 -11.73 -27.06
N HIS A 49 5.95 -10.72 -26.41
CA HIS A 49 6.00 -10.61 -24.96
C HIS A 49 4.78 -9.86 -24.44
N LEU A 50 3.95 -10.53 -23.61
CA LEU A 50 2.76 -9.95 -23.00
C LEU A 50 3.11 -9.18 -21.72
N ASP A 51 4.07 -8.27 -21.81
CA ASP A 51 4.36 -7.24 -20.83
C ASP A 51 4.50 -7.73 -19.37
N GLY A 52 4.96 -8.99 -19.20
CA GLY A 52 5.16 -9.54 -17.85
C GLY A 52 3.91 -9.91 -17.07
N GLN A 53 2.72 -9.82 -17.65
CA GLN A 53 1.45 -9.97 -16.95
C GLN A 53 0.52 -11.02 -17.56
N THR A 54 -0.35 -11.62 -16.74
CA THR A 54 -1.31 -12.64 -17.17
C THR A 54 -2.74 -12.13 -17.28
N ILE A 55 -3.10 -11.01 -16.65
CA ILE A 55 -4.45 -10.43 -16.67
C ILE A 55 -4.93 -10.14 -18.09
N ILE A 56 -4.01 -9.84 -19.00
CA ILE A 56 -4.31 -9.63 -20.43
C ILE A 56 -5.09 -10.81 -21.04
N LEU A 57 -4.81 -12.04 -20.56
CA LEU A 57 -5.54 -13.22 -21.03
C LEU A 57 -6.98 -13.24 -20.50
N ASP A 58 -7.19 -12.86 -19.24
CA ASP A 58 -8.52 -12.76 -18.65
C ASP A 58 -9.35 -11.68 -19.40
N ASP A 59 -8.76 -10.50 -19.61
CA ASP A 59 -9.41 -9.38 -20.31
C ASP A 59 -9.74 -9.76 -21.77
N TYR A 60 -8.80 -10.33 -22.52
CA TYR A 60 -9.02 -10.74 -23.89
C TYR A 60 -10.13 -11.80 -24.02
N LEU A 61 -10.07 -12.85 -23.20
CA LEU A 61 -11.03 -13.95 -23.26
C LEU A 61 -12.41 -13.61 -22.70
N GLN A 62 -12.55 -12.51 -21.96
CA GLN A 62 -13.85 -11.98 -21.60
C GLN A 62 -14.66 -11.58 -22.84
N VAL A 63 -13.99 -11.08 -23.89
CA VAL A 63 -14.61 -10.64 -25.15
C VAL A 63 -14.53 -11.71 -26.24
N ARG A 64 -13.44 -12.50 -26.29
CA ARG A 64 -13.14 -13.52 -27.29
C ARG A 64 -13.01 -14.93 -26.67
N PRO A 65 -14.04 -15.43 -25.94
CA PRO A 65 -13.93 -16.74 -25.28
C PRO A 65 -13.68 -17.90 -26.27
N GLU A 66 -14.07 -17.76 -27.52
CA GLU A 66 -13.83 -18.73 -28.61
C GLU A 66 -12.34 -18.85 -28.99
N GLN A 67 -11.52 -17.85 -28.68
CA GLN A 67 -10.09 -17.86 -28.97
C GLN A 67 -9.24 -18.62 -27.95
N LYS A 68 -9.85 -19.19 -26.92
CA LYS A 68 -9.14 -19.88 -25.83
C LYS A 68 -8.14 -20.92 -26.31
N GLU A 69 -8.53 -21.74 -27.31
CA GLU A 69 -7.65 -22.79 -27.85
C GLU A 69 -6.49 -22.18 -28.66
N ALA A 70 -6.73 -21.09 -29.40
CA ALA A 70 -5.68 -20.41 -30.15
C ALA A 70 -4.65 -19.76 -29.21
N VAL A 71 -5.12 -19.11 -28.14
CA VAL A 71 -4.25 -18.56 -27.06
C VAL A 71 -3.43 -19.67 -26.43
N GLN A 72 -4.08 -20.78 -26.02
CA GLN A 72 -3.39 -21.91 -25.42
C GLN A 72 -2.30 -22.48 -26.34
N LYS A 73 -2.62 -22.61 -27.64
CA LYS A 73 -1.66 -23.07 -28.64
C LYS A 73 -0.49 -22.13 -28.80
N ALA A 74 -0.74 -20.81 -28.91
CA ALA A 74 0.30 -19.81 -29.07
C ALA A 74 1.28 -19.78 -27.88
N ILE A 75 0.77 -19.95 -26.66
CA ILE A 75 1.60 -20.04 -25.45
C ILE A 75 2.41 -21.34 -25.45
N THR A 76 1.79 -22.49 -25.77
CA THR A 76 2.45 -23.80 -25.78
C THR A 76 3.55 -23.86 -26.85
N ASP A 77 3.32 -23.24 -28.00
CA ASP A 77 4.28 -23.16 -29.11
C ASP A 77 5.39 -22.12 -28.84
N GLY A 78 5.29 -21.38 -27.73
CA GLY A 78 6.26 -20.35 -27.34
C GLY A 78 6.13 -19.04 -28.11
N LYS A 79 5.10 -18.88 -28.91
CA LYS A 79 4.82 -17.66 -29.70
C LYS A 79 4.27 -16.51 -28.85
N LEU A 80 3.67 -16.83 -27.71
CA LEU A 80 3.14 -15.85 -26.76
C LEU A 80 3.83 -16.07 -25.40
N LYS A 81 4.52 -15.06 -24.91
CA LYS A 81 5.27 -15.09 -23.64
C LYS A 81 4.46 -14.37 -22.55
N ILE A 82 4.14 -15.07 -21.46
CA ILE A 82 3.23 -14.61 -20.41
C ILE A 82 3.91 -14.53 -19.03
N GLY A 83 3.34 -13.75 -18.11
CA GLY A 83 3.79 -13.63 -16.70
C GLY A 83 5.21 -13.10 -16.55
N PRO A 84 5.77 -13.14 -15.32
CA PRO A 84 5.37 -13.97 -14.17
C PRO A 84 4.30 -13.36 -13.24
N PHE A 85 3.92 -12.11 -13.43
CA PHE A 85 2.98 -11.43 -12.57
C PHE A 85 1.52 -11.60 -13.06
N TYR A 86 0.57 -11.39 -12.17
CA TYR A 86 -0.83 -11.27 -12.57
C TYR A 86 -1.06 -9.95 -13.32
N ILE A 87 -0.53 -8.86 -12.78
CA ILE A 87 -0.64 -7.50 -13.34
C ILE A 87 0.68 -6.74 -13.15
N LEU A 88 0.97 -5.74 -13.99
CA LEU A 88 2.09 -4.82 -13.75
C LEU A 88 1.69 -3.80 -12.68
N GLN A 89 2.11 -4.06 -11.46
CA GLN A 89 1.83 -3.22 -10.31
C GLN A 89 2.77 -2.01 -10.21
N ASP A 90 2.37 -0.99 -9.46
CA ASP A 90 3.32 -0.10 -8.81
C ASP A 90 4.00 -0.82 -7.65
N ASP A 91 5.29 -0.52 -7.39
CA ASP A 91 6.01 -1.18 -6.31
C ASP A 91 5.77 -0.50 -4.95
N PHE A 92 5.75 0.84 -4.92
CA PHE A 92 5.82 1.60 -3.67
C PHE A 92 4.49 1.92 -3.01
N LEU A 93 3.38 1.97 -3.76
CA LEU A 93 2.08 2.41 -3.23
C LEU A 93 1.16 1.26 -2.83
N ILE A 94 1.65 0.03 -2.92
CA ILE A 94 0.95 -1.18 -2.52
C ILE A 94 1.70 -1.90 -1.41
N SER A 95 1.01 -2.73 -0.63
CA SER A 95 1.62 -3.42 0.51
C SER A 95 2.67 -4.45 0.09
N SER A 96 3.50 -4.84 1.06
CA SER A 96 4.43 -5.97 0.90
C SER A 96 3.72 -7.25 0.47
N GLU A 97 2.57 -7.55 1.04
CA GLU A 97 1.76 -8.74 0.68
C GLU A 97 1.09 -8.59 -0.68
N SER A 98 0.61 -7.42 -1.06
CA SER A 98 0.06 -7.18 -2.39
C SER A 98 1.05 -7.54 -3.49
N ASN A 99 2.33 -7.18 -3.32
CA ASN A 99 3.41 -7.59 -4.23
C ASN A 99 3.56 -9.13 -4.30
N VAL A 100 3.50 -9.82 -3.16
CA VAL A 100 3.57 -11.29 -3.13
C VAL A 100 2.33 -11.93 -3.73
N ARG A 101 1.13 -11.39 -3.47
CA ARG A 101 -0.14 -11.91 -4.04
C ARG A 101 -0.17 -11.76 -5.55
N ASN A 102 0.37 -10.69 -6.08
CA ASN A 102 0.53 -10.51 -7.52
C ASN A 102 1.39 -11.64 -8.13
N MET A 103 2.49 -12.02 -7.48
CA MET A 103 3.33 -13.16 -7.92
C MET A 103 2.63 -14.51 -7.74
N LEU A 104 1.95 -14.75 -6.61
CA LEU A 104 1.24 -16.01 -6.36
C LEU A 104 0.11 -16.24 -7.37
N ILE A 105 -0.70 -15.21 -7.60
CA ILE A 105 -1.80 -15.28 -8.58
C ILE A 105 -1.23 -15.37 -10.00
N GLY A 106 -0.18 -14.61 -10.33
CA GLY A 106 0.49 -14.70 -11.62
C GLY A 106 1.04 -16.11 -11.91
N LYS A 107 1.67 -16.77 -10.91
CA LYS A 107 2.07 -18.17 -11.01
C LYS A 107 0.89 -19.09 -11.25
N LYS A 108 -0.15 -18.99 -10.42
CA LYS A 108 -1.37 -19.80 -10.51
C LYS A 108 -2.07 -19.67 -11.87
N GLU A 109 -2.15 -18.44 -12.38
CA GLU A 109 -2.71 -18.18 -13.71
C GLU A 109 -1.79 -18.72 -14.82
N SER A 110 -0.47 -18.50 -14.75
CA SER A 110 0.49 -19.02 -15.72
C SER A 110 0.45 -20.54 -15.81
N GLU A 111 0.37 -21.25 -14.69
CA GLU A 111 0.31 -22.73 -14.65
C GLU A 111 -0.89 -23.31 -15.42
N LYS A 112 -1.98 -22.54 -15.59
CA LYS A 112 -3.13 -22.96 -16.41
C LYS A 112 -2.83 -22.91 -17.90
N TRP A 113 -1.90 -22.06 -18.33
CA TRP A 113 -1.63 -21.75 -19.71
C TRP A 113 -0.31 -22.34 -20.21
N GLY A 114 0.75 -22.27 -19.42
CA GLY A 114 2.07 -22.72 -19.82
C GLY A 114 3.18 -22.08 -18.97
N PRO A 115 4.43 -22.20 -19.39
CA PRO A 115 5.54 -21.64 -18.63
C PRO A 115 5.53 -20.11 -18.66
N ALA A 116 5.69 -19.49 -17.49
CA ALA A 116 5.91 -18.06 -17.36
C ALA A 116 7.33 -17.67 -17.78
N VAL A 117 7.50 -16.44 -18.23
CA VAL A 117 8.81 -15.82 -18.45
C VAL A 117 9.58 -15.77 -17.12
N ARG A 118 10.88 -16.11 -17.17
CA ARG A 118 11.74 -16.16 -15.97
C ARG A 118 12.47 -14.85 -15.71
N LEU A 119 11.72 -13.75 -15.67
CA LEU A 119 12.25 -12.40 -15.54
C LEU A 119 11.28 -11.57 -14.69
N GLY A 120 11.75 -10.94 -13.62
CA GLY A 120 11.05 -9.81 -13.00
C GLY A 120 10.97 -8.67 -14.03
N TYR A 121 9.79 -8.14 -14.29
CA TYR A 121 9.59 -7.20 -15.38
C TYR A 121 8.90 -5.93 -14.88
N PHE A 122 9.64 -4.80 -14.91
CA PHE A 122 9.27 -3.52 -14.34
C PHE A 122 9.58 -2.39 -15.34
N PRO A 123 8.99 -2.41 -16.55
CA PRO A 123 9.43 -1.54 -17.65
C PRO A 123 9.22 -0.06 -17.33
N ASP A 124 8.10 0.28 -16.66
CA ASP A 124 7.69 1.65 -16.41
C ASP A 124 7.32 1.95 -14.94
N THR A 125 7.48 1.01 -14.05
CA THR A 125 7.24 1.18 -12.61
C THR A 125 7.99 2.40 -12.08
N PHE A 126 7.34 3.24 -11.25
CA PHE A 126 7.86 4.57 -10.83
C PHE A 126 8.96 4.46 -9.77
N GLY A 127 10.06 3.83 -10.13
CA GLY A 127 11.12 3.35 -9.30
C GLY A 127 10.89 1.91 -8.88
N ASN A 128 11.85 1.32 -8.16
CA ASN A 128 11.77 -0.07 -7.72
C ASN A 128 12.20 -0.22 -6.26
N MET A 129 11.51 -1.08 -5.52
CA MET A 129 11.79 -1.35 -4.12
C MET A 129 13.12 -2.07 -3.89
N GLY A 130 13.78 -1.77 -2.80
CA GLY A 130 15.10 -2.34 -2.46
C GLY A 130 15.10 -3.85 -2.29
N GLN A 131 13.97 -4.44 -1.91
CA GLN A 131 13.82 -5.87 -1.67
C GLN A 131 13.51 -6.70 -2.93
N THR A 132 13.36 -6.08 -4.09
CA THR A 132 13.13 -6.82 -5.36
C THR A 132 14.15 -7.96 -5.57
N PRO A 133 15.47 -7.79 -5.35
CA PRO A 133 16.41 -8.91 -5.50
C PRO A 133 16.10 -10.10 -4.61
N GLN A 134 15.77 -9.89 -3.33
CA GLN A 134 15.40 -10.96 -2.42
C GLN A 134 14.09 -11.63 -2.83
N MET A 135 13.08 -10.84 -3.21
CA MET A 135 11.78 -11.35 -3.64
C MET A 135 11.91 -12.19 -4.92
N MET A 136 12.65 -11.71 -5.92
CA MET A 136 12.89 -12.46 -7.15
C MET A 136 13.61 -13.77 -6.86
N LYS A 137 14.66 -13.77 -6.03
CA LYS A 137 15.36 -15.00 -5.61
C LYS A 137 14.41 -16.00 -4.95
N GLN A 138 13.58 -15.56 -4.04
CA GLN A 138 12.60 -16.43 -3.38
C GLN A 138 11.48 -16.90 -4.32
N ALA A 139 11.19 -16.15 -5.38
CA ALA A 139 10.28 -16.56 -6.45
C ALA A 139 10.94 -17.47 -7.51
N GLY A 140 12.24 -17.81 -7.35
CA GLY A 140 12.99 -18.61 -8.32
C GLY A 140 13.42 -17.85 -9.56
N LEU A 141 13.40 -16.52 -9.53
CA LEU A 141 13.86 -15.64 -10.60
C LEU A 141 15.26 -15.10 -10.26
N ASP A 142 16.13 -14.98 -11.25
CA ASP A 142 17.51 -14.54 -11.06
C ASP A 142 17.86 -13.28 -11.87
N ALA A 143 16.86 -12.67 -12.49
CA ALA A 143 16.98 -11.43 -13.25
C ALA A 143 15.75 -10.53 -13.04
N ALA A 144 15.98 -9.22 -13.23
CA ALA A 144 14.94 -8.21 -13.27
C ALA A 144 15.27 -7.17 -14.36
N ALA A 145 14.28 -6.78 -15.18
CA ALA A 145 14.39 -5.70 -16.16
C ALA A 145 13.55 -4.50 -15.68
N PHE A 146 14.08 -3.30 -15.86
CA PHE A 146 13.44 -2.06 -15.38
C PHE A 146 13.83 -0.86 -16.23
N GLY A 147 12.96 0.17 -16.31
CA GLY A 147 13.19 1.38 -17.07
C GLY A 147 13.66 2.58 -16.26
N ARG A 148 13.31 2.64 -14.96
CA ARG A 148 13.48 3.84 -14.12
C ARG A 148 14.38 3.60 -12.91
N GLY A 149 14.87 4.71 -12.33
CA GLY A 149 15.52 4.74 -11.01
C GLY A 149 17.03 4.54 -11.00
N VAL A 150 17.67 4.26 -12.12
CA VAL A 150 19.14 4.08 -12.22
C VAL A 150 19.78 5.15 -13.10
N LYS A 151 19.33 5.28 -14.35
CA LYS A 151 19.82 6.31 -15.28
C LYS A 151 18.70 7.28 -15.63
N PRO A 152 19.02 8.56 -15.79
CA PRO A 152 18.04 9.52 -16.28
C PRO A 152 17.51 9.12 -17.65
N VAL A 153 16.20 9.13 -17.80
CA VAL A 153 15.51 8.93 -19.08
C VAL A 153 14.73 10.18 -19.40
N GLY A 154 15.07 10.84 -20.52
CA GLY A 154 14.44 12.07 -20.94
C GLY A 154 13.05 11.84 -21.52
N PHE A 155 12.29 12.91 -21.58
CA PHE A 155 11.07 12.97 -22.37
C PHE A 155 11.38 12.63 -23.84
N ASN A 156 10.45 12.04 -24.56
CA ASN A 156 10.64 11.45 -25.90
C ASN A 156 11.56 10.20 -25.96
N ASN A 157 11.68 9.48 -24.85
CA ASN A 157 12.42 8.22 -24.78
C ASN A 157 13.91 8.33 -25.11
N GLU A 158 14.52 9.44 -24.74
CA GLU A 158 15.95 9.67 -24.88
C GLU A 158 16.68 9.45 -23.57
N VAL A 159 17.79 8.75 -23.58
CA VAL A 159 18.68 8.63 -22.42
C VAL A 159 19.55 9.87 -22.33
N LEU A 160 19.45 10.57 -21.20
CA LEU A 160 20.26 11.74 -20.92
C LEU A 160 21.70 11.35 -20.56
N ASP A 161 22.68 12.13 -21.05
CA ASP A 161 24.08 11.98 -20.69
C ASP A 161 24.32 12.73 -19.37
N ASP A 162 24.45 12.01 -18.26
CA ASP A 162 24.75 12.58 -16.95
C ASP A 162 25.99 11.88 -16.35
N GLU A 163 26.88 12.66 -15.72
CA GLU A 163 28.05 12.13 -15.02
C GLU A 163 27.68 11.36 -13.73
N ASN A 164 26.46 11.54 -13.26
CA ASN A 164 25.96 10.92 -12.02
C ASN A 164 25.28 9.56 -12.25
N TYR A 165 25.56 8.87 -13.32
CA TYR A 165 25.04 7.53 -13.55
C TYR A 165 25.43 6.59 -12.43
N THR A 166 24.45 5.83 -11.90
CA THR A 166 24.72 4.77 -10.94
C THR A 166 25.21 3.48 -11.61
N SER A 167 24.98 3.32 -12.91
CA SER A 167 25.53 2.26 -13.73
C SER A 167 26.05 2.79 -15.08
N GLN A 168 27.22 2.33 -15.49
CA GLN A 168 27.80 2.64 -16.78
C GLN A 168 27.11 1.90 -17.93
N TYR A 169 26.55 0.71 -17.65
CA TYR A 169 25.96 -0.20 -18.63
C TYR A 169 24.48 -0.41 -18.39
N SER A 170 23.75 -0.88 -19.39
CA SER A 170 22.41 -1.41 -19.27
C SER A 170 22.36 -2.65 -18.38
N GLU A 171 23.41 -3.44 -18.41
CA GLU A 171 23.60 -4.65 -17.61
C GLU A 171 24.33 -4.30 -16.30
N MET A 172 23.83 -4.86 -15.18
CA MET A 172 24.42 -4.64 -13.87
C MET A 172 24.03 -5.78 -12.91
N TRP A 173 24.68 -5.83 -11.76
CA TRP A 173 24.19 -6.60 -10.64
C TRP A 173 23.31 -5.69 -9.76
N TRP A 174 22.15 -6.17 -9.36
CA TRP A 174 21.30 -5.48 -8.40
C TRP A 174 21.28 -6.24 -7.09
N GLN A 175 21.75 -5.57 -6.03
CA GLN A 175 21.85 -6.14 -4.69
C GLN A 175 20.78 -5.55 -3.77
N GLY A 176 19.99 -6.42 -3.15
CA GLY A 176 19.06 -6.07 -2.08
C GLY A 176 19.74 -5.79 -0.73
N PRO A 177 19.03 -5.19 0.24
CA PRO A 177 19.56 -4.87 1.56
C PRO A 177 19.97 -6.11 2.37
N ASP A 178 19.39 -7.27 2.11
CA ASP A 178 19.76 -8.57 2.72
C ASP A 178 21.02 -9.20 2.11
N GLY A 179 21.56 -8.61 1.05
CA GLY A 179 22.70 -9.11 0.29
C GLY A 179 22.34 -10.06 -0.84
N SER A 180 21.06 -10.35 -1.09
CA SER A 180 20.60 -11.07 -2.28
C SER A 180 20.95 -10.31 -3.55
N VAL A 181 21.39 -11.01 -4.60
CA VAL A 181 21.82 -10.40 -5.87
C VAL A 181 21.07 -11.03 -7.03
N VAL A 182 20.50 -10.21 -7.90
CA VAL A 182 19.94 -10.61 -9.20
C VAL A 182 20.67 -9.88 -10.32
N PHE A 183 20.52 -10.40 -11.52
CA PHE A 183 20.98 -9.70 -12.71
C PHE A 183 19.99 -8.59 -13.05
N GLY A 184 20.45 -7.34 -13.09
CA GLY A 184 19.67 -6.16 -13.46
C GLY A 184 19.84 -5.81 -14.93
N LEU A 185 18.75 -5.59 -15.63
CA LEU A 185 18.71 -5.14 -17.01
C LEU A 185 17.95 -3.81 -17.10
N LEU A 186 18.67 -2.70 -17.24
CA LEU A 186 18.08 -1.39 -17.46
C LEU A 186 17.73 -1.22 -18.94
N PHE A 187 16.56 -0.76 -19.24
CA PHE A 187 16.19 -0.26 -20.56
C PHE A 187 16.81 1.13 -20.78
N ALA A 188 18.14 1.17 -20.92
CA ALA A 188 18.91 2.43 -21.00
C ALA A 188 18.55 3.31 -22.21
N ASN A 189 18.06 2.72 -23.28
CA ASN A 189 17.51 3.43 -24.44
C ASN A 189 15.97 3.34 -24.47
N TRP A 190 15.35 3.15 -23.32
CA TRP A 190 13.93 2.93 -23.11
C TRP A 190 13.42 1.61 -23.70
N TYR A 191 12.22 1.22 -23.30
CA TYR A 191 11.58 -0.03 -23.79
C TYR A 191 10.90 0.14 -25.16
N SER A 192 11.29 1.20 -25.91
CA SER A 192 10.80 1.48 -27.27
C SER A 192 11.93 1.69 -28.28
N ASN A 193 13.15 1.35 -27.92
CA ASN A 193 14.33 1.63 -28.73
C ASN A 193 14.37 0.90 -30.10
N GLY A 194 13.58 -0.17 -30.26
CA GLY A 194 13.38 -0.89 -31.52
C GLY A 194 11.95 -0.73 -32.08
N ASN A 195 11.25 0.33 -31.70
CA ASN A 195 9.89 0.60 -32.14
C ASN A 195 9.83 0.94 -33.65
N GLU A 196 8.77 0.52 -34.35
CA GLU A 196 8.47 0.86 -35.76
C GLU A 196 9.69 0.68 -36.70
N ILE A 197 10.31 -0.48 -36.69
CA ILE A 197 11.47 -0.78 -37.52
C ILE A 197 11.09 -0.63 -39.01
N PRO A 198 11.77 0.29 -39.77
CA PRO A 198 11.40 0.53 -41.17
C PRO A 198 11.73 -0.67 -42.07
N SER A 199 10.80 -1.02 -42.95
CA SER A 199 10.95 -2.03 -43.99
C SER A 199 11.38 -1.49 -45.35
N GLU A 200 11.66 -0.15 -45.44
CA GLU A 200 12.15 0.50 -46.61
C GLU A 200 13.66 0.85 -46.46
N LYS A 201 14.44 0.59 -47.49
CA LYS A 201 15.91 0.58 -47.45
C LYS A 201 16.56 1.86 -46.88
N GLU A 202 16.14 3.02 -47.38
CA GLU A 202 16.75 4.32 -46.97
C GLU A 202 16.41 4.63 -45.51
N ALA A 203 15.14 4.42 -45.13
CA ALA A 203 14.65 4.62 -43.77
C ALA A 203 15.30 3.63 -42.80
N ALA A 204 15.41 2.35 -43.17
CA ALA A 204 16.06 1.32 -42.37
C ALA A 204 17.54 1.61 -42.14
N LEU A 205 18.26 2.13 -43.19
CA LEU A 205 19.66 2.49 -43.04
C LEU A 205 19.85 3.63 -42.01
N ALA A 206 19.02 4.67 -42.10
CA ALA A 206 19.10 5.79 -41.16
C ALA A 206 18.75 5.33 -39.73
N PHE A 207 17.63 4.59 -39.56
CA PHE A 207 17.18 4.06 -38.29
C PHE A 207 18.25 3.21 -37.59
N TRP A 208 18.76 2.20 -38.26
CA TRP A 208 19.75 1.28 -37.65
C TRP A 208 21.09 1.96 -37.40
N THR A 209 21.53 2.90 -38.25
CA THR A 209 22.74 3.67 -37.97
C THR A 209 22.67 4.41 -36.64
N GLN A 210 21.53 5.00 -36.36
CA GLN A 210 21.31 5.71 -35.10
C GLN A 210 21.12 4.70 -33.91
N LYS A 211 20.20 3.76 -34.05
CA LYS A 211 19.80 2.86 -32.94
C LYS A 211 20.94 1.94 -32.49
N LEU A 212 21.75 1.46 -33.41
CA LEU A 212 22.93 0.66 -33.05
C LEU A 212 23.95 1.49 -32.26
N ALA A 213 24.23 2.72 -32.70
CA ALA A 213 25.15 3.61 -31.98
C ALA A 213 24.66 3.93 -30.55
N GLU A 214 23.34 4.17 -30.40
CA GLU A 214 22.70 4.42 -29.10
C GLU A 214 22.79 3.18 -28.18
N ALA A 215 22.50 1.99 -28.69
CA ALA A 215 22.55 0.77 -27.90
C ALA A 215 24.00 0.40 -27.52
N GLU A 216 24.96 0.53 -28.45
CA GLU A 216 26.38 0.23 -28.20
C GLU A 216 26.99 1.16 -27.14
N LYS A 217 26.45 2.33 -26.93
CA LYS A 217 26.90 3.26 -25.89
C LYS A 217 26.76 2.67 -24.49
N PHE A 218 25.69 1.88 -24.24
CA PHE A 218 25.35 1.36 -22.93
C PHE A 218 25.49 -0.16 -22.79
N ALA A 219 25.72 -0.89 -23.89
CA ALA A 219 25.88 -2.33 -23.84
C ALA A 219 27.25 -2.73 -23.27
N SER A 220 27.29 -3.70 -22.37
CA SER A 220 28.53 -4.27 -21.83
C SER A 220 29.08 -5.43 -22.66
N THR A 221 28.30 -5.96 -23.61
CA THR A 221 28.62 -7.12 -24.45
C THR A 221 28.33 -6.85 -25.93
N ASP A 222 28.64 -7.83 -26.79
CA ASP A 222 28.26 -7.79 -28.21
C ASP A 222 26.79 -8.20 -28.48
N HIS A 223 25.97 -8.32 -27.43
CA HIS A 223 24.54 -8.62 -27.48
C HIS A 223 23.70 -7.35 -27.21
N LEU A 224 23.03 -6.84 -28.24
CA LEU A 224 22.23 -5.62 -28.17
C LEU A 224 20.75 -5.98 -28.08
N LEU A 225 20.02 -5.30 -27.19
CA LEU A 225 18.58 -5.47 -27.02
C LEU A 225 17.82 -4.35 -27.71
N MET A 226 16.83 -4.71 -28.52
CA MET A 226 15.89 -3.79 -29.16
C MET A 226 14.46 -4.19 -28.82
N MET A 227 13.77 -3.29 -28.16
CA MET A 227 12.37 -3.47 -27.76
C MET A 227 11.47 -2.94 -28.88
N ASN A 228 10.79 -3.86 -29.60
CA ASN A 228 9.91 -3.54 -30.73
C ASN A 228 8.47 -3.40 -30.27
N GLY A 229 8.16 -2.22 -29.79
CA GLY A 229 6.88 -1.80 -29.22
C GLY A 229 7.04 -0.61 -28.30
N VAL A 230 5.93 -0.05 -27.88
CA VAL A 230 5.79 1.03 -26.89
C VAL A 230 4.38 0.96 -26.30
N ASP A 231 3.95 1.97 -25.53
CA ASP A 231 2.64 2.04 -24.87
C ASP A 231 1.49 1.85 -25.87
N HIS A 232 0.68 0.80 -25.64
CA HIS A 232 -0.51 0.46 -26.42
C HIS A 232 -0.28 0.30 -27.93
N GLN A 233 0.94 0.04 -28.34
CA GLN A 233 1.25 -0.08 -29.75
C GLN A 233 0.73 -1.40 -30.33
N PRO A 234 0.11 -1.41 -31.53
CA PRO A 234 -0.16 -2.62 -32.30
C PRO A 234 1.10 -3.40 -32.60
N VAL A 235 1.00 -4.72 -32.74
CA VAL A 235 2.12 -5.53 -33.19
C VAL A 235 2.58 -5.11 -34.59
N GLN A 236 3.88 -5.00 -34.78
CA GLN A 236 4.42 -4.67 -36.11
C GLN A 236 4.33 -5.87 -37.05
N LYS A 237 3.37 -5.87 -38.00
CA LYS A 237 3.06 -7.02 -38.87
C LYS A 237 4.15 -7.35 -39.89
N ASP A 238 5.01 -6.40 -40.23
CA ASP A 238 6.12 -6.60 -41.18
C ASP A 238 7.48 -6.71 -40.50
N VAL A 239 7.53 -6.98 -39.19
CA VAL A 239 8.76 -7.03 -38.38
C VAL A 239 9.78 -8.04 -38.94
N THR A 240 9.35 -9.22 -39.40
CA THR A 240 10.21 -10.26 -39.98
C THR A 240 10.85 -9.79 -41.29
N LYS A 241 10.11 -9.08 -42.13
CA LYS A 241 10.63 -8.43 -43.36
C LYS A 241 11.63 -7.32 -43.02
N ALA A 242 11.32 -6.50 -42.01
CA ALA A 242 12.22 -5.44 -41.58
C ALA A 242 13.53 -5.99 -41.01
N ILE A 243 13.50 -7.10 -40.26
CA ILE A 243 14.66 -7.83 -39.76
C ILE A 243 15.49 -8.40 -40.89
N ALA A 244 14.85 -9.04 -41.89
CA ALA A 244 15.55 -9.55 -43.08
C ALA A 244 16.31 -8.45 -43.83
N LEU A 245 15.70 -7.28 -44.00
CA LEU A 245 16.33 -6.10 -44.61
C LEU A 245 17.51 -5.57 -43.76
N ALA A 246 17.36 -5.53 -42.42
CA ALA A 246 18.44 -5.12 -41.53
C ALA A 246 19.66 -6.02 -41.66
N ASN A 247 19.49 -7.35 -41.74
CA ASN A 247 20.56 -8.33 -41.99
C ASN A 247 21.23 -8.15 -43.36
N GLU A 248 20.51 -7.69 -44.36
CA GLU A 248 21.05 -7.38 -45.66
C GLU A 248 21.92 -6.10 -45.60
N LEU A 249 21.44 -5.04 -44.93
CA LEU A 249 22.06 -3.74 -44.88
C LEU A 249 23.29 -3.65 -43.96
N PHE A 250 23.31 -4.42 -42.88
CA PHE A 250 24.34 -4.40 -41.83
C PHE A 250 24.96 -5.78 -41.65
N PRO A 251 25.76 -6.32 -42.61
CA PRO A 251 26.28 -7.66 -42.58
C PRO A 251 27.26 -7.96 -41.42
N GLU A 252 27.73 -6.92 -40.72
CA GLU A 252 28.57 -7.01 -39.52
C GLU A 252 27.76 -7.35 -38.26
N TYR A 253 26.43 -7.19 -38.29
CA TYR A 253 25.50 -7.58 -37.24
C TYR A 253 24.72 -8.82 -37.65
N GLU A 254 24.09 -9.45 -36.68
CA GLU A 254 23.10 -10.52 -36.84
C GLU A 254 21.80 -10.08 -36.10
N PHE A 255 20.78 -9.72 -36.86
CA PHE A 255 19.48 -9.31 -36.31
C PHE A 255 18.57 -10.50 -36.19
N ILE A 256 18.01 -10.73 -34.99
CA ILE A 256 17.27 -11.92 -34.60
C ILE A 256 15.95 -11.48 -33.98
N HIS A 257 14.82 -11.95 -34.52
CA HIS A 257 13.55 -11.89 -33.78
C HIS A 257 13.65 -12.89 -32.63
N SER A 258 13.40 -12.47 -31.38
CA SER A 258 13.78 -13.25 -30.21
C SER A 258 12.92 -12.97 -29.00
N ASN A 259 13.34 -13.50 -27.85
CA ASN A 259 12.69 -13.35 -26.56
C ASN A 259 13.71 -13.11 -25.43
N PHE A 260 13.26 -12.73 -24.24
CA PHE A 260 14.13 -12.46 -23.09
C PHE A 260 14.93 -13.69 -22.65
N ASP A 261 14.37 -14.91 -22.71
CA ASP A 261 15.07 -16.11 -22.26
C ASP A 261 16.33 -16.36 -23.09
N GLU A 262 16.22 -16.23 -24.41
CA GLU A 262 17.36 -16.41 -25.31
C GLU A 262 18.38 -15.27 -25.22
N TYR A 263 17.91 -14.01 -25.17
CA TYR A 263 18.79 -12.86 -24.99
C TYR A 263 19.61 -12.98 -23.70
N LEU A 264 18.95 -13.18 -22.55
CA LEU A 264 19.61 -13.26 -21.24
C LEU A 264 20.59 -14.44 -21.18
N LYS A 265 20.23 -15.57 -21.78
CA LYS A 265 21.10 -16.75 -21.81
C LYS A 265 22.39 -16.51 -22.57
N GLN A 266 22.33 -15.84 -23.72
CA GLN A 266 23.51 -15.57 -24.53
C GLN A 266 24.35 -14.45 -23.94
N MET A 267 23.74 -13.35 -23.56
CA MET A 267 24.41 -12.17 -23.04
C MET A 267 25.17 -12.47 -21.73
N ARG A 268 24.59 -13.25 -20.80
CA ARG A 268 25.25 -13.63 -19.54
C ARG A 268 26.52 -14.46 -19.72
N GLN A 269 26.71 -15.15 -20.84
CA GLN A 269 27.93 -15.94 -21.12
C GLN A 269 29.13 -15.05 -21.46
N GLU A 270 28.88 -13.83 -21.90
CA GLU A 270 29.91 -12.87 -22.33
C GLU A 270 30.03 -11.68 -21.38
N LEU A 271 29.32 -11.69 -20.23
CA LEU A 271 29.29 -10.58 -19.29
C LEU A 271 30.70 -10.29 -18.73
N PRO A 272 31.22 -9.04 -18.86
CA PRO A 272 32.52 -8.70 -18.36
C PRO A 272 32.54 -8.59 -16.82
N GLU A 273 33.68 -8.88 -16.21
CA GLU A 273 33.88 -8.73 -14.75
C GLU A 273 33.72 -7.27 -14.26
N THR A 274 33.78 -6.31 -15.17
CA THR A 274 33.65 -4.86 -14.87
C THR A 274 32.22 -4.36 -14.76
N VAL A 275 31.22 -5.24 -14.93
CA VAL A 275 29.81 -4.88 -14.72
C VAL A 275 29.60 -4.48 -13.26
N GLY A 276 29.09 -3.27 -13.05
CA GLY A 276 28.88 -2.68 -11.72
C GLY A 276 27.74 -3.31 -10.94
N THR A 277 27.61 -2.89 -9.68
CA THR A 277 26.51 -3.27 -8.79
C THR A 277 25.77 -2.02 -8.33
N VAL A 278 24.45 -2.02 -8.47
CA VAL A 278 23.57 -1.06 -7.81
C VAL A 278 22.96 -1.72 -6.57
N THR A 279 22.67 -0.94 -5.53
CA THR A 279 22.22 -1.50 -4.24
C THR A 279 20.99 -0.78 -3.72
N GLY A 280 20.04 -1.52 -3.19
CA GLY A 280 18.84 -1.00 -2.55
C GLY A 280 17.79 -0.49 -3.54
N GLU A 281 17.02 0.51 -3.11
CA GLU A 281 15.96 1.12 -3.92
C GLU A 281 16.51 1.77 -5.20
N LEU A 282 15.80 1.58 -6.29
CA LEU A 282 16.09 2.27 -7.56
C LEU A 282 15.18 3.50 -7.67
N THR A 283 15.61 4.59 -7.05
CA THR A 283 14.84 5.83 -6.92
C THR A 283 15.74 7.04 -7.18
N SER A 284 16.41 7.08 -8.32
CA SER A 284 17.26 8.23 -8.67
C SER A 284 16.48 9.54 -8.60
N GLN A 285 16.94 10.44 -7.76
CA GLN A 285 16.34 11.76 -7.52
C GLN A 285 17.19 12.90 -8.10
N GLU A 286 18.19 12.61 -8.91
CA GLU A 286 19.14 13.59 -9.41
C GLU A 286 18.55 14.54 -10.43
N THR A 287 17.36 14.23 -10.93
CA THR A 287 16.67 14.95 -11.99
C THR A 287 15.27 15.36 -11.56
N ASP A 288 15.12 16.17 -10.50
CA ASP A 288 13.85 16.77 -10.07
C ASP A 288 12.68 15.82 -9.68
N GLY A 289 12.97 14.54 -9.50
CA GLY A 289 11.94 13.51 -9.22
C GLY A 289 11.13 13.09 -10.45
N TRP A 290 11.38 13.63 -11.62
CA TRP A 290 10.65 13.31 -12.85
C TRP A 290 10.66 11.82 -13.16
N PHE A 291 11.82 11.21 -13.04
CA PHE A 291 12.03 9.82 -13.47
C PHE A 291 11.40 8.77 -12.57
N THR A 292 11.17 9.08 -11.31
CA THR A 292 10.52 8.16 -10.35
C THR A 292 9.16 8.65 -9.87
N LEU A 293 8.75 9.82 -10.33
CA LEU A 293 7.40 10.39 -10.19
C LEU A 293 6.83 10.34 -8.75
N ALA A 294 7.67 10.62 -7.76
CA ALA A 294 7.37 10.45 -6.34
C ALA A 294 6.12 11.21 -5.85
N ASN A 295 5.71 12.30 -6.52
CA ASN A 295 4.50 13.04 -6.12
C ASN A 295 3.19 12.33 -6.46
N THR A 296 3.24 11.25 -7.23
CA THR A 296 2.07 10.38 -7.44
C THR A 296 1.58 9.76 -6.14
N ALA A 297 2.47 9.63 -5.14
CA ALA A 297 2.11 9.16 -3.80
C ALA A 297 1.05 10.03 -3.08
N SER A 298 0.85 11.28 -3.51
CA SER A 298 -0.17 12.19 -2.96
C SER A 298 -1.27 12.57 -3.95
N ALA A 299 -1.15 12.19 -5.22
CA ALA A 299 -2.22 12.39 -6.19
C ALA A 299 -3.44 11.57 -5.79
N ARG A 300 -4.64 12.19 -5.78
CA ARG A 300 -5.90 11.50 -5.44
C ARG A 300 -5.77 10.65 -4.17
N VAL A 301 -5.41 11.28 -3.08
CA VAL A 301 -5.08 10.62 -1.80
C VAL A 301 -6.13 9.59 -1.34
N TYR A 302 -7.41 9.80 -1.68
CA TYR A 302 -8.49 8.87 -1.34
C TYR A 302 -8.27 7.46 -1.91
N LEU A 303 -7.57 7.31 -3.04
CA LEU A 303 -7.23 5.99 -3.60
C LEU A 303 -6.25 5.24 -2.69
N LYS A 304 -5.25 5.93 -2.15
CA LYS A 304 -4.26 5.36 -1.22
C LYS A 304 -4.92 4.93 0.09
N GLN A 305 -5.84 5.77 0.60
CA GLN A 305 -6.61 5.46 1.81
C GLN A 305 -7.49 4.21 1.60
N TRP A 306 -8.21 4.12 0.48
CA TRP A 306 -8.99 2.93 0.14
C TRP A 306 -8.12 1.70 -0.06
N ASN A 307 -6.98 1.84 -0.73
CA ASN A 307 -6.04 0.75 -0.93
C ASN A 307 -5.57 0.18 0.42
N THR A 308 -5.06 1.06 1.31
CA THR A 308 -4.62 0.66 2.66
C THR A 308 -5.75 -0.02 3.43
N GLN A 309 -6.98 0.50 3.36
CA GLN A 309 -8.13 -0.10 4.03
C GLN A 309 -8.42 -1.51 3.54
N VAL A 310 -8.41 -1.74 2.22
CA VAL A 310 -8.73 -3.04 1.63
C VAL A 310 -7.59 -4.04 1.88
N GLU A 311 -6.34 -3.60 1.75
CA GLU A 311 -5.18 -4.41 2.11
C GLU A 311 -5.27 -4.89 3.56
N ARG A 312 -5.48 -3.98 4.53
CA ARG A 312 -5.63 -4.34 5.95
C ARG A 312 -6.82 -5.27 6.18
N GLN A 313 -7.95 -5.03 5.48
CA GLN A 313 -9.14 -5.89 5.60
C GLN A 313 -8.88 -7.32 5.13
N LEU A 314 -8.14 -7.50 4.03
CA LEU A 314 -7.83 -8.84 3.51
C LEU A 314 -6.68 -9.50 4.27
N GLU A 315 -5.51 -8.83 4.33
CA GLU A 315 -4.27 -9.36 4.85
C GLU A 315 -4.28 -9.60 6.37
N ASN A 316 -4.83 -8.64 7.10
CA ASN A 316 -4.65 -8.59 8.56
C ASN A 316 -5.91 -8.90 9.34
N ILE A 317 -7.08 -8.95 8.70
CA ILE A 317 -8.35 -9.24 9.36
C ILE A 317 -8.98 -10.52 8.79
N ALA A 318 -9.37 -10.55 7.51
CA ALA A 318 -10.13 -11.65 6.95
C ALA A 318 -9.31 -12.96 6.90
N GLU A 319 -8.09 -12.91 6.37
CA GLU A 319 -7.25 -14.10 6.24
C GLU A 319 -6.80 -14.69 7.59
N PRO A 320 -6.31 -13.91 8.57
CA PRO A 320 -5.99 -14.45 9.88
C PRO A 320 -7.19 -15.05 10.60
N LEU A 321 -8.36 -14.40 10.58
CA LEU A 321 -9.58 -14.95 11.17
C LEU A 321 -10.04 -16.24 10.48
N ALA A 322 -9.98 -16.27 9.13
CA ALA A 322 -10.30 -17.49 8.37
C ALA A 322 -9.32 -18.62 8.66
N ALA A 323 -8.02 -18.31 8.84
CA ALA A 323 -7.00 -19.29 9.21
C ALA A 323 -7.20 -19.86 10.62
N MET A 324 -7.64 -19.02 11.57
CA MET A 324 -8.02 -19.46 12.92
C MET A 324 -9.28 -20.33 12.86
N ALA A 325 -10.31 -19.92 12.11
CA ALA A 325 -11.56 -20.66 11.97
C ALA A 325 -11.39 -22.00 11.21
N TYR A 326 -10.35 -22.12 10.36
CA TYR A 326 -10.03 -23.37 9.67
C TYR A 326 -9.80 -24.54 10.64
N ASP A 327 -9.14 -24.32 11.75
CA ASP A 327 -8.89 -25.38 12.76
C ASP A 327 -10.17 -25.92 13.38
N LEU A 328 -11.27 -25.16 13.31
CA LEU A 328 -12.58 -25.56 13.79
C LEU A 328 -13.47 -26.18 12.72
N THR A 329 -13.36 -25.68 11.48
CA THR A 329 -14.30 -25.96 10.39
C THR A 329 -13.74 -26.85 9.29
N GLY A 330 -12.41 -26.92 9.16
CA GLY A 330 -11.72 -27.56 8.04
C GLY A 330 -11.97 -26.86 6.71
N LYS A 331 -12.45 -25.61 6.69
CA LYS A 331 -12.77 -24.86 5.47
C LYS A 331 -12.05 -23.53 5.46
N TYR A 332 -11.37 -23.24 4.34
CA TYR A 332 -10.74 -21.95 4.07
C TYR A 332 -11.29 -21.38 2.76
N PRO A 333 -11.67 -20.10 2.70
CA PRO A 333 -12.42 -19.53 1.59
C PRO A 333 -11.50 -19.05 0.45
N HIS A 334 -10.66 -19.93 -0.14
CA HIS A 334 -9.70 -19.57 -1.20
C HIS A 334 -10.36 -18.87 -2.38
N ASP A 335 -11.46 -19.42 -2.90
CA ASP A 335 -12.10 -18.87 -4.11
C ASP A 335 -12.61 -17.45 -3.90
N GLN A 336 -13.17 -17.17 -2.72
CA GLN A 336 -13.68 -15.84 -2.39
C GLN A 336 -12.51 -14.85 -2.13
N LEU A 337 -11.44 -15.31 -1.47
CA LEU A 337 -10.24 -14.50 -1.27
C LEU A 337 -9.54 -14.20 -2.60
N ASP A 338 -9.36 -15.19 -3.47
CA ASP A 338 -8.81 -14.97 -4.83
C ASP A 338 -9.62 -13.94 -5.62
N TYR A 339 -10.96 -14.03 -5.53
CA TYR A 339 -11.84 -13.06 -6.18
C TYR A 339 -11.62 -11.64 -5.62
N ALA A 340 -11.55 -11.48 -4.30
CA ALA A 340 -11.31 -10.19 -3.66
C ALA A 340 -9.92 -9.64 -4.01
N TRP A 341 -8.88 -10.50 -3.96
CA TRP A 341 -7.52 -10.14 -4.32
C TRP A 341 -7.40 -9.70 -5.78
N LYS A 342 -8.03 -10.42 -6.72
CA LYS A 342 -8.03 -10.02 -8.13
C LYS A 342 -8.69 -8.65 -8.34
N LEU A 343 -9.78 -8.35 -7.63
CA LEU A 343 -10.41 -7.02 -7.67
C LEU A 343 -9.48 -5.93 -7.15
N LEU A 344 -8.78 -6.18 -6.04
CA LEU A 344 -7.83 -5.24 -5.47
C LEU A 344 -6.63 -5.03 -6.41
N LEU A 345 -6.02 -6.11 -6.88
CA LEU A 345 -4.86 -6.08 -7.77
C LEU A 345 -5.14 -5.32 -9.08
N GLN A 346 -6.38 -5.35 -9.58
CA GLN A 346 -6.77 -4.55 -10.76
C GLN A 346 -6.67 -3.03 -10.53
N ASN A 347 -6.55 -2.58 -9.29
CA ASN A 347 -6.30 -1.17 -8.94
C ASN A 347 -4.82 -0.85 -8.72
N HIS A 348 -3.93 -1.84 -8.79
CA HIS A 348 -2.50 -1.72 -8.48
C HIS A 348 -1.57 -1.39 -9.67
N PRO A 349 -2.00 -1.38 -10.96
CA PRO A 349 -1.14 -0.83 -12.00
C PRO A 349 -0.63 0.55 -11.63
N HIS A 350 0.58 0.89 -12.09
CA HIS A 350 1.23 2.13 -11.68
C HIS A 350 0.39 3.36 -12.01
N ASP A 351 -0.23 3.46 -13.17
CA ASP A 351 -1.12 4.60 -13.51
C ASP A 351 -2.42 4.63 -12.70
N SER A 352 -2.93 3.46 -12.28
CA SER A 352 -4.15 3.37 -11.49
C SER A 352 -3.92 3.82 -10.04
N ILE A 353 -3.08 3.10 -9.28
CA ILE A 353 -2.87 3.43 -7.85
C ILE A 353 -2.10 4.73 -7.65
N CYS A 354 -1.20 5.10 -8.55
CA CYS A 354 -0.52 6.38 -8.51
C CYS A 354 -1.46 7.57 -8.71
N GLY A 355 -2.64 7.34 -9.28
CA GLY A 355 -3.65 8.38 -9.44
C GLY A 355 -3.35 9.35 -10.58
N CYS A 356 -2.62 8.89 -11.60
CA CYS A 356 -2.16 9.67 -12.74
C CYS A 356 -2.81 9.22 -14.05
N SER A 357 -4.13 9.06 -14.02
CA SER A 357 -4.97 8.70 -15.15
C SER A 357 -6.15 9.67 -15.30
N VAL A 358 -6.91 9.53 -16.37
CA VAL A 358 -8.16 10.31 -16.55
C VAL A 358 -9.18 9.96 -15.48
N ASP A 359 -10.08 10.89 -15.16
CA ASP A 359 -11.06 10.75 -14.07
C ASP A 359 -11.92 9.48 -14.16
N GLU A 360 -12.23 9.03 -15.37
CA GLU A 360 -13.03 7.82 -15.63
C GLU A 360 -12.37 6.56 -15.06
N VAL A 361 -11.06 6.44 -15.15
CA VAL A 361 -10.28 5.32 -14.59
C VAL A 361 -10.47 5.27 -13.08
N HIS A 362 -10.29 6.41 -12.42
CA HIS A 362 -10.35 6.44 -10.96
C HIS A 362 -11.78 6.28 -10.42
N ARG A 363 -12.79 6.69 -11.18
CA ARG A 363 -14.18 6.36 -10.84
C ARG A 363 -14.45 4.85 -10.88
N GLU A 364 -13.83 4.12 -11.82
CA GLU A 364 -13.99 2.66 -11.93
C GLU A 364 -13.19 1.90 -10.87
N MET A 365 -12.08 2.45 -10.38
CA MET A 365 -11.33 1.86 -9.28
C MET A 365 -12.14 1.78 -7.98
N MET A 366 -12.99 2.77 -7.69
CA MET A 366 -13.76 2.83 -6.44
C MET A 366 -14.67 1.60 -6.26
N PRO A 367 -15.51 1.19 -7.22
CA PRO A 367 -16.27 -0.07 -7.12
C PRO A 367 -15.43 -1.32 -6.92
N ARG A 368 -14.21 -1.39 -7.47
CA ARG A 368 -13.29 -2.53 -7.25
C ARG A 368 -12.84 -2.58 -5.79
N PHE A 369 -12.44 -1.43 -5.20
CA PHE A 369 -12.11 -1.32 -3.77
C PHE A 369 -13.31 -1.70 -2.88
N GLU A 370 -14.48 -1.13 -3.14
CA GLU A 370 -15.69 -1.42 -2.37
C GLU A 370 -16.06 -2.91 -2.40
N LYS A 371 -16.04 -3.54 -3.58
CA LYS A 371 -16.34 -4.97 -3.73
C LYS A 371 -15.34 -5.84 -2.95
N ALA A 372 -14.03 -5.59 -3.09
CA ALA A 372 -13.01 -6.34 -2.39
C ALA A 372 -13.15 -6.19 -0.87
N ASN A 373 -13.42 -4.97 -0.39
CA ASN A 373 -13.65 -4.66 1.02
C ASN A 373 -14.88 -5.41 1.58
N GLU A 374 -16.00 -5.39 0.87
CA GLU A 374 -17.23 -6.07 1.31
C GLU A 374 -17.07 -7.59 1.34
N VAL A 375 -16.36 -8.19 0.38
CA VAL A 375 -15.99 -9.62 0.45
C VAL A 375 -15.12 -9.90 1.68
N GLY A 376 -14.10 -9.08 1.91
CA GLY A 376 -13.23 -9.22 3.09
C GLY A 376 -14.00 -9.12 4.41
N LYS A 377 -14.91 -8.14 4.54
CA LYS A 377 -15.79 -8.01 5.71
C LYS A 377 -16.70 -9.22 5.91
N PHE A 378 -17.32 -9.72 4.82
CA PHE A 378 -18.17 -10.90 4.87
C PHE A 378 -17.41 -12.12 5.37
N LEU A 379 -16.21 -12.37 4.85
CA LEU A 379 -15.38 -13.50 5.26
C LEU A 379 -14.90 -13.40 6.71
N ALA A 380 -14.53 -12.18 7.14
CA ALA A 380 -14.16 -11.90 8.51
C ALA A 380 -15.33 -12.18 9.48
N GLU A 381 -16.54 -11.72 9.12
CA GLU A 381 -17.75 -11.91 9.94
C GLU A 381 -18.15 -13.39 10.02
N GLU A 382 -18.05 -14.16 8.92
CA GLU A 382 -18.27 -15.62 8.95
C GLU A 382 -17.26 -16.32 9.87
N ALA A 383 -15.97 -15.98 9.73
CA ALA A 383 -14.92 -16.56 10.57
C ALA A 383 -15.12 -16.21 12.05
N LEU A 384 -15.41 -14.94 12.37
CA LEU A 384 -15.71 -14.48 13.73
C LEU A 384 -16.90 -15.24 14.32
N THR A 385 -17.95 -15.49 13.54
CA THR A 385 -19.12 -16.27 14.01
C THR A 385 -18.70 -17.66 14.46
N HIS A 386 -17.93 -18.39 13.66
CA HIS A 386 -17.43 -19.71 14.04
C HIS A 386 -16.50 -19.67 15.26
N LEU A 387 -15.65 -18.65 15.35
CA LEU A 387 -14.72 -18.50 16.47
C LEU A 387 -15.45 -18.19 17.78
N VAL A 388 -16.38 -17.22 17.80
CA VAL A 388 -17.10 -16.88 19.04
C VAL A 388 -18.02 -17.99 19.52
N GLU A 389 -18.63 -18.77 18.61
CA GLU A 389 -19.41 -19.97 18.94
C GLU A 389 -18.55 -21.07 19.54
N ALA A 390 -17.26 -21.09 19.29
CA ALA A 390 -16.33 -22.07 19.84
C ALA A 390 -15.70 -21.65 21.17
N VAL A 391 -15.72 -20.34 21.51
CA VAL A 391 -15.16 -19.84 22.78
C VAL A 391 -16.09 -20.20 23.95
N ASP A 392 -15.52 -20.79 25.01
CA ASP A 392 -16.28 -21.11 26.23
C ASP A 392 -16.62 -19.84 27.02
N THR A 393 -17.87 -19.52 27.14
CA THR A 393 -18.40 -18.37 27.91
C THR A 393 -19.23 -18.79 29.12
N GLU A 394 -19.25 -20.12 29.48
CA GLU A 394 -20.07 -20.67 30.52
C GLU A 394 -19.73 -20.17 31.95
N SER A 395 -18.50 -19.65 32.11
CA SER A 395 -18.03 -19.02 33.37
C SER A 395 -18.76 -17.74 33.74
N PHE A 396 -19.34 -17.01 32.78
CA PHE A 396 -20.14 -15.83 33.05
C PHE A 396 -21.54 -16.18 33.60
N SER A 397 -22.21 -15.23 34.25
CA SER A 397 -23.55 -15.44 34.80
C SER A 397 -24.61 -15.60 33.69
N GLU A 398 -25.74 -16.24 34.00
CA GLU A 398 -26.84 -16.38 33.02
C GLU A 398 -27.46 -15.06 32.58
N ALA A 399 -27.34 -14.00 33.38
CA ALA A 399 -27.82 -12.67 33.06
C ALA A 399 -26.77 -11.78 32.38
N SER A 400 -25.62 -12.34 32.04
CA SER A 400 -24.54 -11.60 31.36
C SER A 400 -24.63 -11.72 29.83
N HIS A 401 -24.13 -10.73 29.12
CA HIS A 401 -24.01 -10.70 27.64
C HIS A 401 -22.54 -10.70 27.25
N PRO A 402 -21.95 -11.90 26.99
CA PRO A 402 -20.53 -11.99 26.63
C PRO A 402 -20.22 -11.40 25.25
N PHE A 403 -18.98 -10.93 25.09
CA PHE A 403 -18.38 -10.56 23.80
C PHE A 403 -16.91 -10.90 23.80
N VAL A 404 -16.40 -11.24 22.61
CA VAL A 404 -15.01 -11.65 22.43
C VAL A 404 -14.29 -10.63 21.59
N VAL A 405 -13.08 -10.26 22.02
CA VAL A 405 -12.16 -9.36 21.31
C VAL A 405 -11.03 -10.20 20.74
N PHE A 406 -10.73 -10.04 19.46
CA PHE A 406 -9.62 -10.71 18.77
C PHE A 406 -8.58 -9.67 18.34
N ASN A 407 -7.32 -9.94 18.65
CA ASN A 407 -6.18 -9.26 18.05
C ASN A 407 -5.68 -10.11 16.88
N THR A 408 -5.86 -9.64 15.66
CA THR A 408 -5.38 -10.30 14.44
C THR A 408 -4.06 -9.72 13.94
N SER A 409 -3.49 -8.73 14.66
CA SER A 409 -2.19 -8.18 14.34
C SER A 409 -1.05 -9.04 14.87
N GLY A 410 0.13 -8.91 14.26
CA GLY A 410 1.35 -9.57 14.70
C GLY A 410 2.02 -8.95 15.93
N TYR A 411 1.32 -8.08 16.67
CA TYR A 411 1.90 -7.28 17.74
C TYR A 411 1.01 -7.28 18.99
N GLU A 412 1.67 -7.21 20.17
CA GLU A 412 0.94 -6.86 21.39
C GLU A 412 0.49 -5.40 21.29
N LYS A 413 -0.77 -5.13 21.61
CA LYS A 413 -1.28 -3.76 21.56
C LYS A 413 -2.36 -3.48 22.59
N SER A 414 -2.55 -2.19 22.84
CA SER A 414 -3.68 -1.63 23.58
C SER A 414 -4.47 -0.72 22.65
N GLU A 415 -5.80 -0.72 22.79
CA GLU A 415 -6.68 0.07 21.91
C GLU A 415 -8.04 0.25 22.57
N VAL A 416 -8.65 1.42 22.37
CA VAL A 416 -10.05 1.66 22.75
C VAL A 416 -10.96 0.99 21.73
N VAL A 417 -11.74 0.01 22.17
CA VAL A 417 -12.71 -0.70 21.33
C VAL A 417 -14.12 -0.23 21.55
N LYS A 418 -14.95 -0.36 20.51
CA LYS A 418 -16.40 -0.18 20.57
C LYS A 418 -17.10 -1.49 20.23
N VAL A 419 -18.08 -1.88 21.02
CA VAL A 419 -18.89 -3.05 20.73
C VAL A 419 -20.37 -2.77 21.01
N LYS A 420 -21.23 -3.22 20.10
CA LYS A 420 -22.68 -3.18 20.24
C LYS A 420 -23.17 -4.54 20.74
N VAL A 421 -23.75 -4.58 21.93
CA VAL A 421 -24.22 -5.79 22.61
C VAL A 421 -25.74 -5.81 22.65
N GLU A 422 -26.32 -6.89 22.16
CA GLU A 422 -27.77 -7.12 22.24
C GLU A 422 -28.14 -7.59 23.64
N THR A 423 -29.05 -6.91 24.30
CA THR A 423 -29.52 -7.23 25.65
C THR A 423 -30.91 -7.89 25.68
N GLU A 424 -31.77 -7.58 24.72
CA GLU A 424 -33.10 -8.19 24.59
C GLU A 424 -33.54 -8.20 23.12
N ARG A 425 -34.26 -9.25 22.71
CA ARG A 425 -34.73 -9.43 21.32
C ARG A 425 -36.20 -9.90 21.32
N LYS A 426 -36.98 -9.34 20.40
CA LYS A 426 -38.38 -9.77 20.13
C LYS A 426 -38.56 -10.02 18.62
N PRO A 427 -38.63 -11.31 18.20
CA PRO A 427 -38.87 -11.68 16.81
C PRO A 427 -40.26 -11.23 16.29
N PHE A 428 -40.39 -10.89 15.02
CA PHE A 428 -41.66 -10.46 14.41
C PHE A 428 -42.77 -11.52 14.41
N LYS A 429 -42.43 -12.80 14.64
CA LYS A 429 -43.42 -13.85 14.89
C LYS A 429 -44.23 -13.65 16.19
N GLU A 430 -43.76 -12.81 17.13
CA GLU A 430 -44.37 -12.54 18.42
C GLU A 430 -45.30 -11.32 18.41
N GLY A 431 -45.30 -10.52 17.34
CA GLY A 431 -46.14 -9.33 17.19
C GLY A 431 -45.81 -8.47 16.06
N VAL A 432 -46.52 -7.37 15.87
CA VAL A 432 -46.19 -6.39 14.84
C VAL A 432 -45.04 -5.47 15.30
N PRO A 433 -44.19 -5.01 14.39
CA PRO A 433 -42.92 -4.32 14.73
C PRO A 433 -43.05 -3.16 15.71
N HIS A 434 -44.04 -2.29 15.56
CA HIS A 434 -44.22 -1.14 16.46
C HIS A 434 -44.64 -1.54 17.87
N GLU A 435 -45.48 -2.58 18.04
CA GLU A 435 -45.86 -3.10 19.37
C GLU A 435 -44.68 -3.75 20.07
N LEU A 436 -43.82 -4.46 19.31
CA LEU A 436 -42.59 -5.04 19.84
C LEU A 436 -41.61 -3.95 20.27
N TRP A 437 -41.50 -2.89 19.49
CA TRP A 437 -40.69 -1.73 19.84
C TRP A 437 -41.19 -1.06 21.13
N GLU A 438 -42.52 -0.80 21.22
CA GLU A 438 -43.15 -0.24 22.45
C GLU A 438 -42.98 -1.14 23.66
N ALA A 439 -43.04 -2.46 23.50
CA ALA A 439 -42.81 -3.41 24.59
C ALA A 439 -41.38 -3.32 25.12
N LEU A 440 -40.37 -3.27 24.22
CA LEU A 440 -38.96 -3.09 24.59
C LEU A 440 -38.71 -1.72 25.24
N ALA A 441 -39.43 -0.67 24.82
CA ALA A 441 -39.27 0.68 25.36
C ALA A 441 -39.87 0.87 26.76
N LYS A 442 -40.83 0.03 27.16
CA LYS A 442 -41.52 0.14 28.46
C LYS A 442 -40.76 -0.50 29.62
N ASP A 443 -39.80 -1.39 29.31
CA ASP A 443 -39.05 -2.06 30.39
C ASP A 443 -38.07 -1.07 31.05
N ASP A 444 -37.97 -1.16 32.40
CA ASP A 444 -36.95 -0.41 33.13
C ASP A 444 -35.56 -0.78 32.60
N THR A 445 -34.77 0.27 32.31
CA THR A 445 -33.42 0.07 31.80
C THR A 445 -32.49 -0.29 32.96
N PRO A 446 -31.92 -1.49 33.02
CA PRO A 446 -30.93 -1.81 34.02
C PRO A 446 -29.68 -1.00 33.87
N THR A 447 -28.96 -0.80 34.96
CA THR A 447 -27.57 -0.28 34.91
C THR A 447 -26.63 -1.41 34.60
N PHE A 448 -25.62 -1.16 33.77
CA PHE A 448 -24.67 -2.17 33.36
C PHE A 448 -23.23 -1.81 33.79
N GLU A 449 -22.42 -2.82 33.90
CA GLU A 449 -20.97 -2.76 34.03
C GLU A 449 -20.31 -3.81 33.13
N VAL A 450 -19.03 -3.59 32.74
CA VAL A 450 -18.25 -4.58 32.00
C VAL A 450 -17.36 -5.33 32.96
N ILE A 451 -17.35 -6.67 32.86
CA ILE A 451 -16.50 -7.53 33.64
C ILE A 451 -15.61 -8.41 32.77
N ASP A 452 -14.46 -8.79 33.30
CA ASP A 452 -13.60 -9.82 32.71
C ASP A 452 -14.00 -11.23 33.18
N VAL A 453 -13.23 -12.24 32.78
CA VAL A 453 -13.46 -13.65 33.11
C VAL A 453 -13.26 -13.98 34.61
N HIS A 454 -12.65 -13.10 35.38
CA HIS A 454 -12.40 -13.20 36.79
C HIS A 454 -13.48 -12.43 37.61
N GLY A 455 -14.37 -11.72 36.94
CA GLY A 455 -15.37 -10.84 37.55
C GLY A 455 -14.82 -9.48 37.96
N GLU A 456 -13.63 -9.09 37.47
CA GLU A 456 -13.06 -7.76 37.69
C GLU A 456 -13.77 -6.74 36.78
N ILE A 457 -14.12 -5.58 37.35
CA ILE A 457 -14.81 -4.52 36.61
C ILE A 457 -13.78 -3.78 35.75
N ILE A 458 -14.10 -3.68 34.45
CA ILE A 458 -13.33 -2.94 33.47
C ILE A 458 -13.95 -1.54 33.27
N PRO A 459 -13.17 -0.46 33.38
CA PRO A 459 -13.65 0.89 33.09
C PRO A 459 -14.18 1.00 31.66
N ALA A 460 -15.42 1.42 31.51
CA ALA A 460 -16.09 1.52 30.21
C ALA A 460 -17.11 2.66 30.19
N ILE A 461 -17.29 3.24 29.02
CA ILE A 461 -18.43 4.11 28.71
C ILE A 461 -19.51 3.20 28.16
N ILE A 462 -20.67 3.22 28.79
CA ILE A 462 -21.80 2.40 28.41
C ILE A 462 -22.94 3.31 27.99
N SER A 463 -23.43 3.17 26.76
CA SER A 463 -24.53 3.99 26.25
C SER A 463 -25.85 3.66 26.93
N LYS A 464 -26.82 4.57 26.83
CA LYS A 464 -28.20 4.20 27.08
C LYS A 464 -28.66 3.18 26.03
N PRO A 465 -29.52 2.20 26.44
CA PRO A 465 -30.05 1.26 25.46
C PRO A 465 -30.80 1.93 24.31
N GLU A 466 -30.51 1.46 23.11
CA GLU A 466 -31.18 1.86 21.87
C GLU A 466 -31.96 0.66 21.31
N ILE A 467 -33.18 0.94 20.80
CA ILE A 467 -33.98 -0.09 20.15
C ILE A 467 -33.89 0.10 18.65
N SER A 468 -33.54 -0.97 17.95
CA SER A 468 -33.45 -0.94 16.50
C SER A 468 -33.95 -2.23 15.86
N PHE A 469 -34.28 -2.14 14.58
CA PHE A 469 -34.60 -3.26 13.72
C PHE A 469 -33.36 -4.07 13.43
N GLY A 470 -33.49 -5.40 13.43
CA GLY A 470 -32.46 -6.31 12.97
C GLY A 470 -33.08 -7.53 12.25
N TYR A 471 -32.22 -8.33 11.66
CA TYR A 471 -32.60 -9.59 11.02
C TYR A 471 -31.45 -10.57 11.00
N ASP A 472 -31.78 -11.87 11.15
CA ASP A 472 -30.82 -12.93 10.92
C ASP A 472 -31.04 -13.53 9.53
N LEU A 473 -29.95 -13.99 8.89
CA LEU A 473 -29.94 -14.68 7.59
C LEU A 473 -29.42 -16.12 7.77
N PRO A 474 -30.20 -17.02 8.36
CA PRO A 474 -29.79 -18.40 8.51
C PRO A 474 -29.61 -19.08 7.14
N LYS A 475 -28.62 -19.98 7.01
CA LYS A 475 -28.29 -20.67 5.76
C LYS A 475 -29.37 -21.68 5.32
N ASP A 476 -30.23 -22.16 6.26
CA ASP A 476 -31.18 -23.25 6.08
C ASP A 476 -32.66 -22.81 6.03
N ARG A 477 -32.94 -21.53 6.24
CA ARG A 477 -34.31 -21.01 6.28
C ARG A 477 -34.39 -19.54 5.89
N PHE A 478 -35.64 -19.03 5.77
CA PHE A 478 -35.91 -17.64 5.44
C PHE A 478 -35.44 -16.68 6.55
N ARG A 479 -35.12 -15.44 6.18
CA ARG A 479 -34.71 -14.37 7.11
C ARG A 479 -35.65 -14.26 8.32
N ILE A 480 -35.08 -13.97 9.45
CA ILE A 480 -35.79 -13.82 10.73
C ILE A 480 -35.66 -12.36 11.17
N PRO A 481 -36.66 -11.51 10.89
CA PRO A 481 -36.66 -10.13 11.36
C PRO A 481 -37.07 -10.02 12.83
N TYR A 482 -36.51 -9.02 13.51
CA TYR A 482 -36.81 -8.75 14.93
C TYR A 482 -36.63 -7.28 15.28
N MET A 483 -37.15 -6.87 16.45
CA MET A 483 -36.71 -5.67 17.16
C MET A 483 -35.80 -6.09 18.29
N ALA A 484 -34.73 -5.37 18.52
CA ALA A 484 -33.81 -5.65 19.63
C ALA A 484 -33.36 -4.38 20.35
N LYS A 485 -33.04 -4.53 21.63
CA LYS A 485 -32.45 -3.52 22.48
C LYS A 485 -30.95 -3.75 22.54
N TYR A 486 -30.17 -2.70 22.23
CA TYR A 486 -28.71 -2.73 22.18
C TYR A 486 -28.11 -1.73 23.15
N VAL A 487 -26.95 -2.06 23.65
CA VAL A 487 -26.07 -1.17 24.43
C VAL A 487 -24.72 -1.09 23.69
N GLU A 488 -24.22 0.10 23.51
CA GLU A 488 -22.87 0.32 22.99
C GLU A 488 -21.90 0.49 24.16
N ILE A 489 -20.80 -0.21 24.08
CA ILE A 489 -19.72 -0.20 25.08
C ILE A 489 -18.47 0.36 24.41
N GLU A 490 -17.80 1.30 25.06
CA GLU A 490 -16.48 1.78 24.70
C GLU A 490 -15.52 1.55 25.88
N MET A 491 -14.43 0.83 25.67
CA MET A 491 -13.48 0.46 26.72
C MET A 491 -12.07 0.30 26.18
N LEU A 492 -11.07 0.50 27.03
CA LEU A 492 -9.68 0.25 26.69
C LEU A 492 -9.32 -1.22 26.93
N ILE A 493 -8.90 -1.90 25.89
CA ILE A 493 -8.23 -3.20 25.98
C ILE A 493 -6.73 -2.96 26.10
N THR A 494 -6.08 -3.57 27.10
CA THR A 494 -4.65 -3.34 27.37
C THR A 494 -3.81 -4.59 27.15
N ASN A 495 -2.62 -4.41 26.57
CA ASN A 495 -1.57 -5.42 26.44
C ASN A 495 -2.07 -6.75 25.87
N MET A 496 -2.90 -6.70 24.84
CA MET A 496 -3.44 -7.90 24.22
C MET A 496 -2.39 -8.51 23.28
N PRO A 497 -1.94 -9.75 23.52
CA PRO A 497 -0.88 -10.37 22.71
C PRO A 497 -1.25 -10.47 21.23
N ALA A 498 -0.22 -10.61 20.36
CA ALA A 498 -0.42 -10.92 18.95
C ALA A 498 -1.28 -12.17 18.74
N PHE A 499 -2.13 -12.17 17.74
CA PHE A 499 -2.97 -13.31 17.32
C PHE A 499 -3.65 -14.02 18.49
N SER A 500 -4.35 -13.26 19.32
CA SER A 500 -4.99 -13.76 20.55
C SER A 500 -6.44 -13.31 20.66
N TRP A 501 -7.16 -13.88 21.63
CA TRP A 501 -8.49 -13.42 21.99
C TRP A 501 -8.67 -13.33 23.50
N ASN A 502 -9.58 -12.47 23.91
CA ASN A 502 -10.03 -12.32 25.29
C ASN A 502 -11.53 -12.06 25.33
N THR A 503 -12.19 -12.55 26.38
CA THR A 503 -13.63 -12.45 26.52
C THR A 503 -14.00 -11.56 27.71
N PHE A 504 -15.00 -10.75 27.50
CA PHE A 504 -15.61 -9.85 28.47
C PHE A 504 -17.12 -10.04 28.46
N ALA A 505 -17.81 -9.52 29.46
CA ALA A 505 -19.26 -9.55 29.47
C ALA A 505 -19.84 -8.23 29.99
N LEU A 506 -20.94 -7.82 29.36
CA LEU A 506 -21.84 -6.81 29.92
C LEU A 506 -22.72 -7.49 30.96
N GLN A 507 -22.77 -6.97 32.18
CA GLN A 507 -23.51 -7.52 33.30
C GLN A 507 -24.38 -6.44 33.92
N GLU A 508 -25.61 -6.82 34.35
CA GLU A 508 -26.46 -5.93 35.13
C GLU A 508 -25.90 -5.68 36.53
N THR A 509 -25.95 -4.45 36.97
CA THR A 509 -25.52 -4.00 38.29
C THR A 509 -26.52 -3.06 38.94
N LYS A 510 -26.51 -2.98 40.27
CA LYS A 510 -27.36 -2.02 41.01
C LYS A 510 -26.73 -0.63 41.13
N SER A 511 -25.41 -0.53 40.93
CA SER A 511 -24.68 0.75 40.99
C SER A 511 -23.43 0.65 40.12
N GLN A 512 -23.33 1.53 39.14
CA GLN A 512 -22.16 1.64 38.29
C GLN A 512 -21.00 2.25 39.07
N VAL A 513 -19.84 1.63 39.03
CA VAL A 513 -18.59 2.22 39.52
C VAL A 513 -18.04 3.09 38.41
N VAL A 514 -18.05 4.39 38.60
CA VAL A 514 -17.49 5.36 37.66
C VAL A 514 -16.14 5.81 38.18
N ASP A 515 -15.06 5.44 37.48
CA ASP A 515 -13.76 6.03 37.71
C ASP A 515 -13.77 7.45 37.12
N LYS A 516 -13.60 8.45 37.99
CA LYS A 516 -13.63 9.88 37.61
C LYS A 516 -12.24 10.49 37.45
N THR A 517 -11.21 9.66 37.30
CA THR A 517 -9.85 10.16 37.08
C THR A 517 -9.79 10.86 35.73
N SER A 518 -9.52 12.17 35.75
CA SER A 518 -9.37 12.97 34.54
C SER A 518 -7.93 12.96 34.05
N MET A 519 -7.75 12.84 32.74
CA MET A 519 -6.45 13.04 32.06
C MET A 519 -6.22 14.52 31.70
N ILE A 520 -7.27 15.36 31.70
CA ILE A 520 -7.18 16.79 31.48
C ILE A 520 -6.80 17.46 32.80
N LYS A 521 -5.59 18.03 32.87
CA LYS A 521 -5.06 18.62 34.12
C LYS A 521 -5.37 20.10 34.28
N ALA A 522 -5.48 20.84 33.17
CA ALA A 522 -5.76 22.27 33.18
C ALA A 522 -6.63 22.67 31.98
N LEU A 523 -7.86 23.05 32.22
CA LEU A 523 -8.78 23.52 31.16
C LEU A 523 -8.34 24.87 30.55
N LYS A 524 -7.64 25.71 31.31
CA LYS A 524 -7.22 27.02 30.82
C LYS A 524 -6.20 26.96 29.68
N ASN A 525 -5.36 25.93 29.67
CA ASN A 525 -4.29 25.73 28.67
C ASN A 525 -4.48 24.38 27.94
N TYR A 526 -5.63 23.71 28.08
CA TYR A 526 -5.90 22.39 27.52
C TYR A 526 -4.72 21.43 27.66
N GLU A 527 -4.28 21.25 28.92
CA GLU A 527 -3.15 20.38 29.25
C GLU A 527 -3.67 18.96 29.53
N LEU A 528 -3.20 17.99 28.75
CA LEU A 528 -3.47 16.57 28.94
C LEU A 528 -2.22 15.87 29.45
N GLU A 529 -2.40 14.86 30.29
CA GLU A 529 -1.29 14.12 30.87
C GLU A 529 -1.67 12.67 31.18
N ASN A 530 -0.83 11.74 30.70
CA ASN A 530 -0.86 10.34 31.12
C ASN A 530 0.51 9.94 31.74
N SER A 531 0.78 8.65 31.91
CA SER A 531 2.04 8.15 32.45
C SER A 531 3.25 8.43 31.53
N CYS A 532 3.05 8.53 30.22
CA CYS A 532 4.09 8.64 29.20
C CYS A 532 4.33 10.09 28.75
N LEU A 533 3.26 10.83 28.54
CA LEU A 533 3.28 12.14 27.87
C LEU A 533 2.59 13.23 28.69
N LYS A 534 3.07 14.47 28.48
CA LYS A 534 2.33 15.69 28.84
C LYS A 534 2.19 16.52 27.58
N VAL A 535 0.94 16.83 27.20
CA VAL A 535 0.57 17.58 26.00
C VAL A 535 -0.04 18.91 26.39
N THR A 536 0.45 20.00 25.84
CA THR A 536 -0.12 21.34 25.96
C THR A 536 -0.59 21.80 24.58
N ILE A 537 -1.82 22.26 24.45
CA ILE A 537 -2.37 22.80 23.20
C ILE A 537 -2.27 24.31 23.25
N ASN A 538 -1.56 24.88 22.28
CA ASN A 538 -1.37 26.32 22.15
C ASN A 538 -2.63 27.00 21.61
N GLU A 539 -2.73 28.33 21.76
CA GLU A 539 -3.86 29.13 21.28
C GLU A 539 -4.08 29.04 19.76
N ASP A 540 -3.04 28.70 19.00
CA ASP A 540 -3.10 28.51 17.55
C ASP A 540 -3.38 27.03 17.13
N GLY A 541 -3.66 26.16 18.09
CA GLY A 541 -3.94 24.74 17.85
C GLY A 541 -2.70 23.85 17.67
N THR A 542 -1.49 24.41 17.69
CA THR A 542 -0.28 23.62 17.68
C THR A 542 -0.03 22.97 19.04
N LEU A 543 0.75 21.88 19.07
CA LEU A 543 1.03 21.15 20.30
C LEU A 543 2.46 21.35 20.77
N GLU A 544 2.61 21.38 22.09
CA GLU A 544 3.85 21.08 22.78
C GLU A 544 3.71 19.74 23.50
N VAL A 545 4.61 18.82 23.23
CA VAL A 545 4.60 17.47 23.81
C VAL A 545 5.87 17.22 24.57
N LEU A 546 5.77 16.99 25.88
CA LEU A 546 6.87 16.49 26.70
C LEU A 546 6.80 14.96 26.72
N ASP A 547 7.80 14.31 26.15
CA ASP A 547 8.07 12.90 26.37
C ASP A 547 8.74 12.72 27.74
N LYS A 548 8.04 12.09 28.68
CA LYS A 548 8.52 11.90 30.06
C LYS A 548 9.67 10.89 30.17
N ALA A 549 9.80 10.00 29.18
CA ALA A 549 10.87 9.01 29.18
C ALA A 549 12.23 9.64 28.87
N THR A 550 12.25 10.65 27.99
CA THR A 550 13.49 11.34 27.57
C THR A 550 13.66 12.72 28.17
N ASP A 551 12.64 13.24 28.86
CA ASP A 551 12.54 14.65 29.34
C ASP A 551 12.70 15.68 28.20
N ARG A 552 12.31 15.27 26.97
CA ARG A 552 12.40 16.11 25.78
C ARG A 552 11.05 16.71 25.43
N THR A 553 11.06 18.00 25.10
CA THR A 553 9.86 18.71 24.61
C THR A 553 9.94 18.91 23.11
N TYR A 554 8.90 18.50 22.41
CA TYR A 554 8.69 18.76 20.99
C TYR A 554 7.65 19.86 20.84
N SER A 555 7.93 20.88 20.02
CA SER A 555 7.10 22.08 19.92
C SER A 555 6.56 22.28 18.51
N LYS A 556 5.43 22.96 18.40
CA LYS A 556 4.74 23.31 17.14
C LYS A 556 4.32 22.10 16.30
N LEU A 557 4.08 20.94 16.93
CA LEU A 557 3.45 19.82 16.23
C LEU A 557 2.04 20.23 15.78
N LEU A 558 1.54 19.63 14.72
CA LEU A 558 0.26 19.98 14.07
C LEU A 558 0.22 21.38 13.46
N THR A 559 1.36 21.92 13.04
CA THR A 559 1.35 23.09 12.16
C THR A 559 0.91 22.66 10.77
N ILE A 560 -0.12 23.32 10.23
CA ILE A 560 -0.62 23.05 8.89
C ILE A 560 0.09 23.99 7.91
N GLU A 561 0.56 23.43 6.81
CA GLU A 561 1.20 24.17 5.72
C GLU A 561 0.35 24.06 4.44
N ASN A 562 0.09 25.18 3.80
CA ASN A 562 -0.53 25.25 2.48
C ASN A 562 0.42 25.91 1.48
N THR A 563 0.67 25.25 0.36
CA THR A 563 1.38 25.76 -0.81
C THR A 563 0.50 25.73 -2.04
N GLY A 564 0.76 26.56 -3.05
CA GLY A 564 0.16 26.40 -4.38
C GLY A 564 0.81 25.21 -5.10
N ASP A 565 0.08 24.63 -6.05
CA ASP A 565 0.57 23.59 -6.95
C ASP A 565 0.13 23.90 -8.39
N ILE A 566 1.08 24.20 -9.25
CA ILE A 566 0.90 24.42 -10.68
C ILE A 566 1.50 23.29 -11.51
N GLY A 567 1.75 22.15 -10.89
CA GLY A 567 2.20 20.92 -11.53
C GLY A 567 1.06 20.14 -12.18
N ASN A 568 1.11 18.83 -12.05
CA ASN A 568 0.15 17.88 -12.59
C ASN A 568 0.06 16.66 -11.66
N GLU A 569 -0.64 15.61 -12.04
CA GLU A 569 -0.79 14.40 -11.19
C GLU A 569 0.56 13.74 -10.89
N TYR A 570 1.52 13.80 -11.78
CA TYR A 570 2.86 13.21 -11.60
C TYR A 570 3.79 14.06 -10.74
N ILE A 571 3.77 15.38 -10.91
CA ILE A 571 4.80 16.29 -10.39
C ILE A 571 4.16 17.47 -9.64
N PHE A 572 4.61 17.71 -8.42
CA PHE A 572 4.32 18.93 -7.66
C PHE A 572 5.20 20.08 -8.18
N LYS A 573 4.60 21.24 -8.40
CA LYS A 573 5.31 22.48 -8.76
C LYS A 573 4.77 23.66 -7.97
N GLN A 574 5.58 24.17 -7.06
CA GLN A 574 5.23 25.41 -6.35
C GLN A 574 5.37 26.63 -7.27
N PRO A 575 4.40 27.55 -7.31
CA PRO A 575 4.52 28.81 -8.03
C PRO A 575 5.74 29.62 -7.57
N GLU A 576 6.50 30.16 -8.51
CA GLU A 576 7.71 30.95 -8.22
C GLU A 576 7.41 32.15 -7.31
N GLY A 577 8.32 32.46 -6.38
CA GLY A 577 8.22 33.64 -5.53
C GLY A 577 7.12 33.55 -4.45
N THR A 578 6.45 32.40 -4.30
CA THR A 578 5.46 32.20 -3.24
C THR A 578 6.06 31.54 -2.00
N SER A 579 5.53 31.90 -0.84
CA SER A 579 5.88 31.25 0.43
C SER A 579 4.71 30.42 0.93
N PRO A 580 4.98 29.36 1.69
CA PRO A 580 3.92 28.59 2.37
C PRO A 580 3.08 29.48 3.29
N ILE A 581 1.78 29.17 3.38
CA ILE A 581 0.86 29.75 4.38
C ILE A 581 0.77 28.73 5.52
N LEU A 582 1.11 29.20 6.73
CA LEU A 582 1.11 28.35 7.91
C LEU A 582 -0.08 28.65 8.82
N SER A 583 -0.60 27.64 9.52
CA SER A 583 -1.65 27.81 10.54
C SER A 583 -1.10 28.42 11.84
N SER A 584 0.19 28.35 12.06
CA SER A 584 0.81 28.92 13.26
C SER A 584 0.56 30.42 13.41
N GLY A 585 0.12 30.84 14.60
CA GLY A 585 -0.25 32.23 14.88
C GLY A 585 -1.70 32.61 14.52
N CYS A 586 -2.49 31.70 13.91
CA CYS A 586 -3.92 31.86 13.72
C CYS A 586 -4.66 31.26 14.93
N PRO A 587 -5.56 32.02 15.62
CA PRO A 587 -6.28 31.48 16.78
C PRO A 587 -7.11 30.24 16.38
N ALA A 588 -7.06 29.21 17.23
CA ALA A 588 -7.86 28.01 17.08
C ALA A 588 -9.01 27.96 18.11
N GLU A 589 -10.09 27.28 17.75
CA GLU A 589 -11.14 26.90 18.70
C GLU A 589 -10.82 25.53 19.27
N ILE A 590 -10.75 25.43 20.59
CA ILE A 590 -10.39 24.20 21.28
C ILE A 590 -11.51 23.81 22.24
N SER A 591 -11.92 22.55 22.20
CA SER A 591 -12.98 22.02 23.05
C SER A 591 -12.72 20.58 23.48
N VAL A 592 -13.14 20.26 24.70
CA VAL A 592 -13.12 18.89 25.21
C VAL A 592 -14.28 18.10 24.62
N VAL A 593 -13.98 16.98 23.99
CA VAL A 593 -14.97 16.01 23.47
C VAL A 593 -15.19 14.90 24.47
N LYS A 594 -14.10 14.39 25.08
CA LYS A 594 -14.15 13.29 26.03
C LYS A 594 -13.05 13.45 27.08
N ASP A 595 -13.35 13.13 28.33
CA ASP A 595 -12.39 13.08 29.43
C ASP A 595 -12.77 11.95 30.39
N GLU A 596 -12.29 10.76 30.06
CA GLU A 596 -12.53 9.52 30.82
C GLU A 596 -11.22 9.01 31.42
N SER A 597 -11.28 8.11 32.37
CA SER A 597 -10.09 7.59 33.04
C SER A 597 -9.12 6.81 32.13
N PHE A 598 -9.57 6.41 30.96
CA PHE A 598 -8.78 5.62 30.01
C PHE A 598 -8.58 6.30 28.66
N VAL A 599 -9.35 7.37 28.33
CA VAL A 599 -9.21 8.12 27.07
C VAL A 599 -9.61 9.58 27.25
N ALA A 600 -8.83 10.49 26.67
CA ALA A 600 -9.18 11.90 26.53
C ALA A 600 -9.19 12.29 25.05
N GLN A 601 -10.17 13.10 24.65
CA GLN A 601 -10.29 13.62 23.29
C GLN A 601 -10.54 15.13 23.31
N ILE A 602 -9.70 15.82 22.52
CA ILE A 602 -9.79 17.28 22.32
C ILE A 602 -10.01 17.54 20.84
N LYS A 603 -11.01 18.36 20.55
CA LYS A 603 -11.25 18.90 19.22
C LYS A 603 -10.54 20.24 19.07
N ILE A 604 -9.78 20.38 17.98
CA ILE A 604 -9.05 21.58 17.59
C ILE A 604 -9.56 22.01 16.22
N ILE A 605 -10.08 23.23 16.10
CA ILE A 605 -10.55 23.79 14.84
C ILE A 605 -9.65 24.96 14.46
N GLN A 606 -8.89 24.80 13.37
CA GLN A 606 -8.03 25.83 12.81
C GLN A 606 -8.66 26.40 11.53
N ARG A 607 -8.51 27.72 11.30
CA ARG A 607 -9.01 28.39 10.09
C ARG A 607 -7.89 29.12 9.40
N MET A 608 -7.75 28.86 8.11
CA MET A 608 -6.72 29.46 7.28
C MET A 608 -7.34 30.16 6.08
N MET A 609 -6.89 31.38 5.81
CA MET A 609 -7.24 32.08 4.56
C MET A 609 -6.21 31.68 3.49
N ILE A 610 -6.65 30.90 2.51
CA ILE A 610 -5.78 30.42 1.41
C ILE A 610 -6.35 30.82 0.04
N PRO A 611 -5.51 31.01 -0.98
CA PRO A 611 -5.97 31.30 -2.34
C PRO A 611 -6.91 30.21 -2.86
N LYS A 612 -7.95 30.59 -3.59
CA LYS A 612 -8.96 29.66 -4.12
C LYS A 612 -8.42 28.69 -5.17
N SER A 613 -7.39 29.11 -5.90
CA SER A 613 -6.77 28.33 -7.00
C SER A 613 -5.42 28.93 -7.39
N ALA A 614 -4.82 28.42 -8.44
CA ALA A 614 -3.88 29.17 -9.26
C ALA A 614 -4.58 30.35 -9.97
N ASP A 615 -3.82 31.24 -10.59
CA ASP A 615 -4.36 32.31 -11.44
C ASP A 615 -4.76 31.78 -12.83
N ASP A 616 -5.44 32.62 -13.63
CA ASP A 616 -5.96 32.25 -14.95
C ASP A 616 -4.87 31.88 -15.98
N LEU A 617 -3.59 32.11 -15.67
CA LEU A 617 -2.49 31.75 -16.54
C LEU A 617 -2.29 30.23 -16.56
N LEU A 618 -2.54 29.52 -15.43
CA LEU A 618 -2.36 28.07 -15.36
C LEU A 618 -3.18 27.35 -16.45
N GLU A 619 -4.47 27.69 -16.60
CA GLU A 619 -5.33 27.07 -17.61
C GLU A 619 -4.83 27.30 -19.04
N GLN A 620 -4.24 28.48 -19.31
CA GLN A 620 -3.66 28.80 -20.61
C GLN A 620 -2.37 27.97 -20.87
N GLU A 621 -1.51 27.85 -19.85
CA GLU A 621 -0.29 27.05 -19.92
C GLU A 621 -0.61 25.56 -20.12
N GLN A 622 -1.58 25.01 -19.42
CA GLN A 622 -2.04 23.65 -19.57
C GLN A 622 -2.58 23.37 -20.97
N LYS A 623 -3.51 24.19 -21.47
CA LYS A 623 -4.06 24.08 -22.83
C LYS A 623 -3.02 24.22 -23.93
N SER A 624 -1.94 24.95 -23.66
CA SER A 624 -0.82 25.13 -24.58
C SER A 624 0.27 24.06 -24.39
N VAL A 625 0.03 23.09 -23.53
CA VAL A 625 0.98 22.00 -23.20
C VAL A 625 2.34 22.53 -22.79
N VAL A 626 2.34 23.61 -21.97
CA VAL A 626 3.58 24.12 -21.38
C VAL A 626 4.05 23.14 -20.31
N ASP A 627 5.26 22.61 -20.51
CA ASP A 627 5.89 21.72 -19.54
C ASP A 627 5.95 22.37 -18.15
N PHE A 628 5.67 21.60 -17.09
CA PHE A 628 5.56 22.11 -15.72
C PHE A 628 6.78 22.93 -15.28
N ARG A 629 7.99 22.59 -15.75
CA ARG A 629 9.25 23.29 -15.44
C ARG A 629 9.22 24.76 -15.90
N TYR A 630 8.49 25.07 -16.96
CA TYR A 630 8.44 26.40 -17.59
C TYR A 630 7.18 27.20 -17.25
N ARG A 631 6.25 26.62 -16.49
CA ARG A 631 5.04 27.29 -16.03
C ARG A 631 5.36 28.50 -15.15
N LYS A 632 4.61 29.58 -15.34
CA LYS A 632 4.77 30.87 -14.67
C LYS A 632 3.52 31.31 -13.92
N ALA A 633 2.46 30.49 -13.96
CA ALA A 633 1.23 30.75 -13.23
C ALA A 633 1.51 31.01 -11.73
N GLY A 634 0.82 31.97 -11.18
CA GLY A 634 0.87 32.28 -9.75
C GLY A 634 -0.35 31.77 -9.01
N ARG A 635 -0.48 32.16 -7.75
CA ARG A 635 -1.71 31.92 -6.97
C ARG A 635 -2.74 33.02 -7.21
N SER A 636 -4.02 32.66 -7.24
CA SER A 636 -5.14 33.61 -7.28
C SER A 636 -5.04 34.64 -6.15
N LYS A 637 -5.47 35.88 -6.44
CA LYS A 637 -5.60 36.95 -5.43
C LYS A 637 -6.85 36.75 -4.56
N GLU A 638 -7.84 36.01 -5.03
CA GLU A 638 -9.00 35.66 -4.25
C GLU A 638 -8.67 34.54 -3.28
N SER A 639 -8.96 34.78 -2.00
CA SER A 639 -8.78 33.78 -0.94
C SER A 639 -10.12 33.36 -0.35
N GLN A 640 -10.13 32.17 0.21
CA GLN A 640 -11.26 31.60 0.91
C GLN A 640 -10.77 30.96 2.21
N GLU A 641 -11.66 30.90 3.21
CA GLU A 641 -11.37 30.22 4.46
C GLU A 641 -11.44 28.70 4.26
N LEU A 642 -10.38 28.02 4.69
CA LEU A 642 -10.33 26.59 4.89
C LEU A 642 -10.45 26.30 6.38
N THR A 643 -11.50 25.58 6.78
CA THR A 643 -11.68 25.09 8.14
C THR A 643 -11.17 23.66 8.24
N ILE A 644 -10.31 23.43 9.23
CA ILE A 644 -9.67 22.15 9.48
C ILE A 644 -9.97 21.74 10.92
N GLU A 645 -10.62 20.61 11.07
CA GLU A 645 -11.01 20.05 12.36
C GLU A 645 -10.13 18.84 12.68
N THR A 646 -9.36 18.90 13.76
CA THR A 646 -8.52 17.78 14.22
C THR A 646 -9.02 17.29 15.58
N LEU A 647 -9.31 16.01 15.68
CA LEU A 647 -9.58 15.29 16.90
C LEU A 647 -8.29 14.66 17.40
N LEU A 648 -7.73 15.21 18.48
CA LEU A 648 -6.61 14.62 19.22
C LEU A 648 -7.15 13.59 20.20
N THR A 649 -6.64 12.36 20.15
CA THR A 649 -6.94 11.30 21.12
C THR A 649 -5.68 10.89 21.87
N MET A 650 -5.75 10.90 23.21
CA MET A 650 -4.74 10.37 24.12
C MET A 650 -5.33 9.22 24.92
N GLU A 651 -4.72 8.05 24.85
CA GLU A 651 -5.10 6.89 25.65
C GLU A 651 -4.26 6.80 26.93
N LYS A 652 -4.83 6.13 27.95
CA LYS A 652 -4.13 5.87 29.20
C LYS A 652 -2.88 5.02 28.95
N ASP A 653 -1.76 5.43 29.54
CA ASP A 653 -0.49 4.71 29.49
C ASP A 653 0.11 4.52 28.07
N SER A 654 -0.37 5.29 27.08
CA SER A 654 0.14 5.27 25.71
C SER A 654 1.15 6.40 25.47
N ALA A 655 2.28 6.08 24.82
CA ALA A 655 3.21 7.07 24.27
C ALA A 655 2.80 7.55 22.88
N HIS A 656 1.74 7.01 22.32
CA HIS A 656 1.21 7.33 20.99
C HIS A 656 0.04 8.33 21.10
N LEU A 657 0.05 9.36 20.26
CA LEU A 657 -1.05 10.30 20.08
C LEU A 657 -1.70 10.04 18.72
N PHE A 658 -3.02 9.90 18.71
CA PHE A 658 -3.80 9.72 17.48
C PHE A 658 -4.46 11.02 17.05
N PHE A 659 -4.51 11.23 15.76
CA PHE A 659 -5.16 12.38 15.13
C PHE A 659 -6.11 11.93 14.03
N GLU A 660 -7.32 12.43 14.08
CA GLU A 660 -8.27 12.39 12.97
C GLU A 660 -8.52 13.82 12.50
N THR A 661 -8.10 14.14 11.28
CA THR A 661 -8.25 15.48 10.71
C THR A 661 -9.27 15.46 9.59
N THR A 662 -10.31 16.27 9.71
CA THR A 662 -11.37 16.42 8.71
C THR A 662 -11.39 17.83 8.16
N LEU A 663 -11.53 17.96 6.86
CA LEU A 663 -11.70 19.23 6.15
C LEU A 663 -12.63 19.06 4.94
N ASP A 664 -13.27 20.16 4.54
CA ASP A 664 -14.02 20.25 3.28
C ASP A 664 -13.22 21.12 2.30
N ASN A 665 -12.56 20.43 1.34
CA ASN A 665 -11.75 21.11 0.34
C ASN A 665 -12.62 21.76 -0.74
N GLN A 666 -12.61 23.08 -0.82
CA GLN A 666 -13.30 23.87 -1.84
C GLN A 666 -12.30 24.63 -2.74
N MET A 667 -11.00 24.46 -2.52
CA MET A 667 -9.91 25.12 -3.23
C MET A 667 -9.24 24.19 -4.21
N LYS A 668 -8.58 24.77 -5.21
CA LYS A 668 -7.90 24.06 -6.29
C LYS A 668 -6.42 24.42 -6.32
N ASP A 669 -5.64 23.62 -7.02
CA ASP A 669 -4.24 23.89 -7.37
C ASP A 669 -3.40 24.21 -6.12
N HIS A 670 -3.46 23.32 -5.13
CA HIS A 670 -2.73 23.46 -3.88
C HIS A 670 -2.35 22.13 -3.23
N ARG A 671 -1.36 22.19 -2.34
CA ARG A 671 -0.95 21.08 -1.48
C ARG A 671 -1.12 21.48 -0.02
N LEU A 672 -1.58 20.53 0.80
CA LEU A 672 -1.75 20.69 2.23
C LEU A 672 -0.92 19.63 2.96
N ARG A 673 -0.09 20.06 3.92
CA ARG A 673 0.76 19.17 4.73
C ARG A 673 0.58 19.42 6.21
N MET A 674 0.73 18.36 7.01
CA MET A 674 0.84 18.42 8.46
C MET A 674 2.31 18.33 8.84
N LEU A 675 2.79 19.29 9.65
CA LEU A 675 4.19 19.42 10.02
C LEU A 675 4.45 18.91 11.45
N PHE A 676 5.52 18.12 11.57
CA PHE A 676 6.01 17.60 12.83
C PHE A 676 7.49 17.98 13.00
N PRO A 677 7.79 19.19 13.54
CA PRO A 677 9.17 19.60 13.80
C PRO A 677 9.81 18.69 14.85
N THR A 678 10.87 17.96 14.49
CA THR A 678 11.52 17.04 15.42
C THR A 678 12.55 17.73 16.29
N GLY A 679 13.23 18.75 15.76
CA GLY A 679 14.36 19.39 16.43
C GLY A 679 15.54 18.45 16.68
N ILE A 680 15.51 17.25 16.08
CA ILE A 680 16.56 16.22 16.18
C ILE A 680 17.61 16.50 15.11
N GLN A 681 18.88 16.44 15.49
CA GLN A 681 19.97 16.61 14.54
C GLN A 681 20.32 15.25 13.93
N ALA A 682 19.90 15.04 12.69
CA ALA A 682 20.16 13.82 11.93
C ALA A 682 20.41 14.16 10.46
N GLU A 683 21.29 13.41 9.82
CA GLU A 683 21.56 13.52 8.37
C GLU A 683 20.68 12.60 7.54
N THR A 684 20.09 11.61 8.21
CA THR A 684 19.21 10.58 7.61
C THR A 684 17.97 10.38 8.45
N HIS A 685 16.97 9.78 7.84
CA HIS A 685 15.74 9.31 8.48
C HIS A 685 15.45 7.88 8.05
N GLU A 686 14.53 7.21 8.75
CA GLU A 686 14.02 5.89 8.38
C GLU A 686 12.54 6.01 7.96
N ALA A 687 12.14 5.23 6.96
CA ALA A 687 10.76 5.16 6.50
C ALA A 687 10.36 3.71 6.23
N ASP A 688 9.08 3.40 6.43
CA ASP A 688 8.50 2.12 6.04
C ASP A 688 8.39 2.00 4.52
N SER A 689 8.94 0.92 3.97
CA SER A 689 8.93 0.56 2.55
C SER A 689 8.55 -0.92 2.40
N ILE A 690 8.64 -1.46 1.19
CA ILE A 690 8.21 -2.83 0.90
C ILE A 690 9.20 -3.83 1.48
N TYR A 691 8.79 -4.58 2.49
CA TYR A 691 9.64 -5.52 3.25
C TYR A 691 10.93 -4.91 3.80
N GLU A 692 10.96 -3.62 4.00
CA GLU A 692 12.15 -2.89 4.43
C GLU A 692 11.78 -1.66 5.27
N VAL A 693 12.60 -1.36 6.27
CA VAL A 693 12.69 -0.04 6.85
C VAL A 693 13.92 0.62 6.22
N VAL A 694 13.67 1.50 5.26
CA VAL A 694 14.72 2.11 4.45
C VAL A 694 15.31 3.32 5.15
N THR A 695 16.63 3.49 5.06
CA THR A 695 17.32 4.70 5.50
C THR A 695 17.58 5.61 4.31
N ARG A 696 17.09 6.85 4.38
CA ARG A 696 17.22 7.84 3.32
C ARG A 696 17.87 9.13 3.81
N PRO A 697 18.60 9.89 2.95
CA PRO A 697 19.17 11.19 3.33
C PRO A 697 18.10 12.25 3.52
N ASN A 698 18.34 13.20 4.45
CA ASN A 698 17.45 14.34 4.71
C ASN A 698 17.67 15.51 3.73
N GLN A 699 18.80 15.52 3.01
CA GLN A 699 19.14 16.62 2.14
C GLN A 699 18.56 16.44 0.76
N VAL A 700 17.93 17.48 0.27
CA VAL A 700 17.45 17.59 -1.12
C VAL A 700 18.64 17.56 -2.09
N SER A 701 18.50 16.83 -3.18
CA SER A 701 19.50 16.84 -4.27
C SER A 701 19.68 18.25 -4.85
N LYS A 702 20.94 18.64 -5.07
CA LYS A 702 21.28 19.95 -5.64
C LYS A 702 20.95 20.08 -7.12
N SER A 703 20.78 18.95 -7.80
CA SER A 703 20.42 18.88 -9.23
C SER A 703 18.92 19.00 -9.48
N TRP A 704 18.10 18.98 -8.43
CA TRP A 704 16.66 19.10 -8.59
C TRP A 704 16.22 20.47 -9.06
N GLU A 705 15.40 20.53 -10.11
CA GLU A 705 14.74 21.74 -10.57
C GLU A 705 13.60 22.15 -9.64
N ASN A 706 12.91 21.18 -9.04
CA ASN A 706 11.88 21.41 -8.04
C ASN A 706 12.51 21.36 -6.64
N PRO A 707 12.35 22.40 -5.79
CA PRO A 707 13.02 22.47 -4.48
C PRO A 707 12.48 21.52 -3.43
N THR A 708 11.58 20.61 -3.76
CA THR A 708 11.01 19.62 -2.84
C THR A 708 11.70 18.27 -2.96
N ASN A 709 11.68 17.48 -1.90
CA ASN A 709 12.23 16.13 -1.85
C ASN A 709 11.16 15.13 -1.36
N PRO A 710 10.04 14.99 -2.10
CA PRO A 710 9.00 14.06 -1.72
C PRO A 710 9.47 12.61 -1.86
N GLN A 711 9.04 11.77 -0.95
CA GLN A 711 9.40 10.36 -0.89
C GLN A 711 8.17 9.53 -0.49
N HIS A 712 8.24 8.21 -0.71
CA HIS A 712 7.17 7.26 -0.41
C HIS A 712 7.32 6.70 1.00
N GLN A 713 6.21 6.38 1.62
CA GLN A 713 6.10 5.59 2.85
C GLN A 713 4.84 4.73 2.83
N HIS A 714 4.78 3.72 3.70
CA HIS A 714 3.55 2.98 3.98
C HIS A 714 2.96 3.34 5.34
N ALA A 715 3.55 2.88 6.42
CA ALA A 715 2.97 3.03 7.75
C ALA A 715 3.59 4.16 8.57
N PHE A 716 4.86 4.51 8.35
CA PHE A 716 5.55 5.50 9.19
C PHE A 716 6.80 6.10 8.57
N VAL A 717 7.18 7.25 9.15
CA VAL A 717 8.49 7.91 8.98
C VAL A 717 9.05 8.19 10.36
N ASN A 718 10.35 7.97 10.56
CA ASN A 718 11.07 8.24 11.81
C ASN A 718 12.31 9.08 11.58
N VAL A 719 12.47 10.12 12.42
CA VAL A 719 13.72 10.88 12.56
C VAL A 719 14.24 10.64 13.97
N HIS A 720 15.49 10.22 14.10
CA HIS A 720 16.10 9.92 15.38
C HIS A 720 17.59 10.26 15.44
N ASP A 721 18.09 10.45 16.64
CA ASP A 721 19.51 10.38 17.02
C ASP A 721 19.73 9.14 17.93
N ASP A 722 20.84 9.11 18.66
CA ASP A 722 21.14 7.96 19.53
C ASP A 722 20.30 7.92 20.82
N ILE A 723 19.68 9.04 21.22
CA ILE A 723 19.02 9.23 22.50
C ILE A 723 17.56 9.65 22.44
N SER A 724 17.07 10.00 21.27
CA SER A 724 15.68 10.41 21.06
C SER A 724 15.22 10.21 19.63
N GLY A 725 13.93 10.02 19.44
CA GLY A 725 13.31 9.93 18.11
C GLY A 725 11.83 10.24 18.12
N MET A 726 11.35 10.59 16.93
CA MET A 726 9.93 10.83 16.63
C MET A 726 9.53 9.98 15.44
N THR A 727 8.49 9.19 15.60
CA THR A 727 7.85 8.39 14.54
C THR A 727 6.49 8.98 14.23
N VAL A 728 6.26 9.39 12.98
CA VAL A 728 4.95 9.80 12.49
C VAL A 728 4.35 8.63 11.73
N SER A 729 3.21 8.13 12.21
CA SER A 729 2.45 7.05 11.59
C SER A 729 1.28 7.59 10.79
N ASN A 730 0.77 6.81 9.84
CA ASN A 730 -0.34 7.21 8.99
C ASN A 730 -1.22 6.03 8.55
N PHE A 731 -2.33 6.37 7.88
CA PHE A 731 -3.24 5.42 7.24
C PHE A 731 -3.54 5.91 5.81
N GLY A 732 -2.79 5.39 4.83
CA GLY A 732 -2.95 5.73 3.42
C GLY A 732 -2.51 7.15 3.05
N LEU A 733 -1.52 7.70 3.75
CA LEU A 733 -0.88 8.98 3.44
C LEU A 733 0.57 8.72 3.02
N ASN A 734 0.74 8.34 1.76
CA ASN A 734 1.98 7.73 1.28
C ASN A 734 3.08 8.73 0.91
N GLU A 735 2.81 10.04 0.84
CA GLU A 735 3.84 11.05 0.56
C GLU A 735 4.27 11.79 1.83
N TYR A 736 5.58 11.90 2.01
CA TYR A 736 6.18 12.73 3.03
C TYR A 736 7.44 13.44 2.50
N GLU A 737 7.93 14.41 3.27
CA GLU A 737 9.20 15.07 3.01
C GLU A 737 9.87 15.42 4.36
N ILE A 738 11.20 15.37 4.42
CA ILE A 738 11.95 15.92 5.54
C ILE A 738 12.42 17.33 5.19
N LEU A 739 11.84 18.32 5.85
CA LEU A 739 12.21 19.70 5.65
C LEU A 739 13.50 20.03 6.44
N PRO A 740 14.45 20.78 5.86
CA PRO A 740 15.74 21.06 6.50
C PRO A 740 15.61 21.79 7.84
N GLU A 741 14.59 22.63 7.99
CA GLU A 741 14.34 23.33 9.23
C GLU A 741 13.87 22.35 10.31
N ASN A 742 14.70 22.17 11.33
CA ASN A 742 14.45 21.28 12.47
C ASN A 742 14.24 19.80 12.09
N ASN A 743 14.69 19.36 10.93
CA ASN A 743 14.36 18.03 10.38
C ASN A 743 12.88 17.71 10.58
N THR A 744 12.04 18.62 10.06
CA THR A 744 10.59 18.52 10.19
C THR A 744 10.03 17.45 9.27
N ILE A 745 9.30 16.50 9.84
CA ILE A 745 8.52 15.53 9.03
C ILE A 745 7.28 16.26 8.53
N ALA A 746 7.17 16.43 7.20
CA ALA A 746 6.02 17.02 6.54
C ALA A 746 5.20 15.91 5.87
N LEU A 747 4.08 15.56 6.49
CA LEU A 747 3.13 14.56 5.99
C LEU A 747 2.14 15.21 5.04
N THR A 748 2.08 14.78 3.79
CA THR A 748 1.11 15.31 2.82
C THR A 748 -0.27 14.74 3.10
N LEU A 749 -1.23 15.62 3.41
CA LEU A 749 -2.64 15.27 3.60
C LEU A 749 -3.40 15.28 2.28
N LEU A 750 -3.20 16.32 1.48
CA LEU A 750 -3.93 16.54 0.24
C LEU A 750 -3.05 17.24 -0.79
N ARG A 751 -3.11 16.78 -2.03
CA ARG A 751 -2.60 17.47 -3.20
C ARG A 751 -3.72 17.59 -4.23
N ALA A 752 -4.02 18.82 -4.65
CA ALA A 752 -5.11 19.15 -5.55
C ALA A 752 -4.53 19.72 -6.84
N VAL A 753 -4.74 19.04 -7.95
CA VAL A 753 -4.32 19.44 -9.30
C VAL A 753 -5.44 19.17 -10.30
N GLY A 754 -5.44 19.79 -11.46
CA GLY A 754 -6.53 19.69 -12.44
C GLY A 754 -6.13 19.10 -13.78
N GLU A 755 -4.98 18.47 -13.87
CA GLU A 755 -4.44 17.94 -15.12
C GLU A 755 -3.64 16.67 -14.85
N MET A 756 -3.83 15.65 -15.70
CA MET A 756 -3.01 14.44 -15.67
C MET A 756 -1.54 14.80 -16.00
N GLY A 757 -1.33 15.60 -17.05
CA GLY A 757 0.01 15.90 -17.57
C GLY A 757 0.43 14.91 -18.64
N ASP A 758 1.74 14.64 -18.71
CA ASP A 758 2.39 13.79 -19.69
C ASP A 758 2.41 14.40 -21.10
N TRP A 759 2.20 13.59 -22.14
CA TRP A 759 2.40 13.95 -23.55
C TRP A 759 1.33 14.87 -24.16
N GLY A 760 0.27 15.19 -23.41
CA GLY A 760 -0.85 15.98 -23.92
C GLY A 760 -1.62 16.73 -22.83
N TYR A 761 -2.65 17.47 -23.25
CA TYR A 761 -3.57 18.12 -22.33
C TYR A 761 -4.75 17.21 -22.02
N PHE A 762 -4.76 16.64 -20.81
CA PHE A 762 -5.80 15.79 -20.27
C PHE A 762 -6.34 16.42 -18.98
N PRO A 763 -7.45 17.18 -19.05
CA PRO A 763 -8.02 17.79 -17.87
C PRO A 763 -8.62 16.71 -16.93
N THR A 764 -8.26 16.79 -15.66
CA THR A 764 -8.71 15.88 -14.61
C THR A 764 -9.26 16.64 -13.40
N PRO A 765 -10.44 17.28 -13.55
CA PRO A 765 -11.01 18.11 -12.49
C PRO A 765 -11.28 17.38 -11.17
N GLU A 766 -11.46 16.05 -11.17
CA GLU A 766 -11.68 15.27 -9.95
C GLU A 766 -10.37 15.07 -9.15
N ALA A 767 -9.21 15.23 -9.77
CA ALA A 767 -7.91 15.24 -9.07
C ALA A 767 -7.71 16.48 -8.20
N GLN A 768 -8.54 17.50 -8.31
CA GLN A 768 -8.63 18.62 -7.36
C GLN A 768 -9.13 18.17 -5.97
N CYS A 769 -9.62 16.94 -5.83
CA CYS A 769 -10.07 16.37 -4.57
C CYS A 769 -11.01 17.32 -3.79
N LEU A 770 -12.01 17.88 -4.47
CA LEU A 770 -13.02 18.73 -3.83
C LEU A 770 -13.93 17.90 -2.94
N GLY A 771 -14.41 18.50 -1.84
CA GLY A 771 -15.31 17.87 -0.89
C GLY A 771 -14.65 17.49 0.43
N THR A 772 -15.36 16.68 1.21
CA THR A 772 -14.93 16.31 2.57
C THR A 772 -13.94 15.18 2.53
N HIS A 773 -12.82 15.37 3.23
CA HIS A 773 -11.77 14.38 3.43
C HIS A 773 -11.47 14.20 4.91
N THR A 774 -11.19 12.96 5.32
CA THR A 774 -10.73 12.62 6.67
C THR A 774 -9.41 11.89 6.58
N PHE A 775 -8.45 12.28 7.40
CA PHE A 775 -7.09 11.77 7.44
C PHE A 775 -6.77 11.24 8.84
N ASN A 776 -6.25 10.00 8.91
CA ASN A 776 -5.85 9.36 10.15
C ASN A 776 -4.33 9.22 10.20
N TYR A 777 -3.71 9.71 11.27
CA TYR A 777 -2.27 9.63 11.48
C TYR A 777 -1.97 9.74 12.98
N GLY A 778 -0.72 9.55 13.36
CA GLY A 778 -0.32 9.64 14.75
C GLY A 778 1.15 10.00 14.92
N VAL A 779 1.54 10.24 16.16
CA VAL A 779 2.94 10.48 16.54
C VAL A 779 3.29 9.67 17.75
N ASP A 780 4.49 9.10 17.74
CA ASP A 780 5.07 8.32 18.82
C ASP A 780 6.49 8.80 19.10
N PHE A 781 6.95 8.65 20.32
CA PHE A 781 8.27 9.09 20.75
C PHE A 781 9.05 7.92 21.33
N HIS A 782 10.37 7.98 21.20
CA HIS A 782 11.24 6.99 21.79
C HIS A 782 12.57 7.60 22.29
N GLY A 783 13.21 6.94 23.21
CA GLY A 783 14.51 7.29 23.72
C GLY A 783 15.65 6.72 22.88
N GLU A 784 16.40 5.78 23.46
CA GLU A 784 17.53 5.15 22.78
C GLU A 784 17.14 4.59 21.39
N LYS A 785 18.07 4.69 20.45
CA LYS A 785 17.90 4.25 19.06
C LYS A 785 17.30 2.85 18.92
N ALA A 786 17.63 1.91 19.80
CA ALA A 786 17.08 0.55 19.76
C ALA A 786 15.56 0.51 19.98
N GLN A 787 14.99 1.46 20.72
CA GLN A 787 13.57 1.52 21.06
C GLN A 787 12.67 1.93 19.89
N ARG A 788 13.24 2.45 18.78
CA ARG A 788 12.46 2.88 17.61
C ARG A 788 11.63 1.76 17.00
N TYR A 789 12.11 0.52 17.02
CA TYR A 789 11.36 -0.62 16.44
C TYR A 789 10.03 -0.87 17.16
N ALA A 790 9.94 -0.56 18.46
CA ALA A 790 8.66 -0.63 19.16
C ALA A 790 7.66 0.41 18.64
N THR A 791 8.12 1.63 18.24
CA THR A 791 7.24 2.63 17.61
C THR A 791 6.81 2.20 16.21
N TYR A 792 7.66 1.50 15.46
CA TYR A 792 7.32 0.94 14.14
C TYR A 792 6.26 -0.16 14.25
N GLN A 793 6.42 -1.07 15.22
CA GLN A 793 5.42 -2.10 15.50
C GLN A 793 4.08 -1.49 15.92
N ARG A 794 4.08 -0.41 16.73
CA ARG A 794 2.85 0.32 17.06
C ARG A 794 2.22 1.00 15.86
N ALA A 795 3.01 1.56 14.94
CA ALA A 795 2.51 2.14 13.69
C ALA A 795 1.80 1.10 12.81
N TYR A 796 2.38 -0.09 12.66
CA TYR A 796 1.70 -1.19 11.97
C TYR A 796 0.43 -1.65 12.71
N ALA A 797 0.51 -1.81 14.02
CA ALA A 797 -0.63 -2.25 14.84
C ALA A 797 -1.79 -1.25 14.80
N ALA A 798 -1.49 0.06 14.71
CA ALA A 798 -2.50 1.12 14.64
C ALA A 798 -3.36 1.06 13.35
N GLN A 799 -2.84 0.43 12.28
CA GLN A 799 -3.60 0.22 11.05
C GLN A 799 -4.57 -0.98 11.11
N ILE A 800 -4.47 -1.82 12.15
CA ILE A 800 -5.21 -3.09 12.26
C ILE A 800 -6.10 -3.05 13.51
N PRO A 801 -7.38 -2.68 13.41
CA PRO A 801 -8.25 -2.61 14.57
C PRO A 801 -8.53 -4.00 15.17
N PHE A 802 -8.86 -4.06 16.46
CA PHE A 802 -9.39 -5.27 17.06
C PHE A 802 -10.71 -5.68 16.39
N SER A 803 -10.89 -6.99 16.20
CA SER A 803 -12.16 -7.56 15.76
C SER A 803 -12.98 -7.96 16.98
N VAL A 804 -14.20 -7.44 17.09
CA VAL A 804 -15.05 -7.67 18.29
C VAL A 804 -16.41 -8.20 17.88
N LYS A 805 -16.88 -9.26 18.58
CA LYS A 805 -18.21 -9.81 18.34
C LYS A 805 -18.88 -10.25 19.64
N ALA A 806 -20.14 -9.84 19.80
CA ALA A 806 -20.99 -10.31 20.88
C ALA A 806 -21.44 -11.75 20.63
N THR A 807 -21.63 -12.50 21.72
CA THR A 807 -22.13 -13.89 21.69
C THR A 807 -23.05 -14.16 22.87
N ALA A 808 -23.68 -15.33 22.88
CA ALA A 808 -24.44 -15.80 24.03
C ALA A 808 -23.51 -16.52 25.04
N ARG A 809 -24.05 -16.80 26.23
CA ARG A 809 -23.42 -17.70 27.18
C ARG A 809 -23.61 -19.15 26.71
N HIS A 810 -22.53 -19.87 26.52
CA HIS A 810 -22.52 -21.29 26.10
C HIS A 810 -21.18 -21.95 26.45
N SER A 811 -21.16 -23.30 26.47
CA SER A 811 -19.93 -24.07 26.54
C SER A 811 -19.24 -24.05 25.17
N GLY A 812 -17.91 -24.06 25.17
CA GLY A 812 -17.09 -24.03 23.97
C GLY A 812 -15.85 -24.89 24.10
N GLN A 813 -15.20 -25.17 22.97
CA GLN A 813 -13.96 -25.95 22.94
C GLN A 813 -12.69 -25.05 23.04
N LEU A 814 -12.82 -23.77 22.79
CA LEU A 814 -11.76 -22.76 22.97
C LEU A 814 -11.88 -22.13 24.36
N LYS A 815 -10.75 -21.86 24.99
CA LYS A 815 -10.72 -21.14 26.27
C LYS A 815 -11.29 -19.74 26.13
N THR A 816 -11.75 -19.19 27.22
CA THR A 816 -12.24 -17.81 27.30
C THR A 816 -11.16 -16.77 26.92
N LYS A 817 -9.90 -17.09 27.15
CA LYS A 817 -8.73 -16.30 26.75
C LYS A 817 -7.60 -17.23 26.34
N ASP A 818 -7.02 -17.00 25.17
CA ASP A 818 -5.83 -17.73 24.69
C ASP A 818 -5.17 -17.00 23.54
N ALA A 819 -4.06 -17.53 23.03
CA ALA A 819 -3.39 -17.09 21.81
C ALA A 819 -3.44 -18.21 20.75
N TYR A 820 -3.48 -17.83 19.50
CA TYR A 820 -3.41 -18.74 18.35
C TYR A 820 -1.97 -18.95 17.89
N LEU A 821 -1.22 -17.84 17.81
CA LEU A 821 0.19 -17.80 17.48
C LEU A 821 0.94 -17.03 18.57
N ILE A 822 2.17 -17.41 18.79
CA ILE A 822 3.16 -16.62 19.53
C ILE A 822 4.10 -16.04 18.51
N VAL A 823 4.17 -14.72 18.44
CA VAL A 823 5.13 -13.97 17.60
C VAL A 823 5.86 -13.01 18.52
N GLU A 824 7.14 -13.25 18.73
CA GLU A 824 8.00 -12.44 19.60
C GLU A 824 9.29 -12.10 18.84
N GLY A 825 9.59 -10.82 18.68
CA GLY A 825 10.79 -10.31 18.02
C GLY A 825 10.76 -8.79 17.97
N GLU A 826 11.74 -8.14 18.58
CA GLU A 826 11.79 -6.67 18.68
C GLU A 826 11.87 -5.98 17.32
N THR A 827 12.50 -6.61 16.33
CA THR A 827 12.69 -6.05 14.99
C THR A 827 11.92 -6.79 13.91
N PHE A 828 10.95 -7.63 14.30
CA PHE A 828 10.18 -8.41 13.35
C PHE A 828 8.85 -7.73 13.02
N ALA A 829 8.61 -7.55 11.73
CA ALA A 829 7.33 -7.10 11.20
C ALA A 829 6.60 -8.29 10.54
N THR A 830 5.39 -8.57 11.02
CA THR A 830 4.52 -9.62 10.45
C THR A 830 3.71 -9.03 9.30
N THR A 831 3.71 -9.70 8.15
CA THR A 831 2.97 -9.26 6.96
C THR A 831 1.78 -10.13 6.63
N ALA A 832 1.85 -11.45 6.83
CA ALA A 832 0.72 -12.35 6.57
C ALA A 832 0.56 -13.47 7.59
N VAL A 833 -0.69 -13.84 7.84
CA VAL A 833 -1.11 -15.11 8.47
C VAL A 833 -2.30 -15.65 7.69
N LYS A 834 -2.08 -16.76 6.97
CA LYS A 834 -3.08 -17.36 6.06
C LYS A 834 -2.88 -18.87 5.91
N ASN A 835 -3.81 -19.56 5.27
CA ASN A 835 -3.52 -20.89 4.77
C ASN A 835 -2.73 -20.84 3.46
N SER A 836 -1.83 -21.80 3.25
CA SER A 836 -1.20 -22.00 1.94
C SER A 836 -2.24 -22.33 0.86
N GLU A 837 -1.90 -22.07 -0.40
CA GLU A 837 -2.82 -22.30 -1.53
C GLU A 837 -3.34 -23.75 -1.61
N ASP A 838 -2.57 -24.72 -1.14
CA ASP A 838 -2.93 -26.14 -1.08
C ASP A 838 -3.57 -26.58 0.25
N ASN A 839 -3.78 -25.66 1.21
CA ASN A 839 -4.23 -25.95 2.57
C ASN A 839 -3.35 -26.91 3.39
N GLN A 840 -2.11 -27.15 3.01
CA GLN A 840 -1.23 -28.04 3.75
C GLN A 840 -0.54 -27.36 4.93
N ALA A 841 -0.49 -26.03 4.93
CA ALA A 841 0.19 -25.27 5.97
C ALA A 841 -0.57 -24.02 6.39
N LEU A 842 -0.41 -23.62 7.66
CA LEU A 842 -0.61 -22.26 8.11
C LEU A 842 0.66 -21.47 7.76
N VAL A 843 0.54 -20.51 6.91
CA VAL A 843 1.63 -19.62 6.49
C VAL A 843 1.69 -18.42 7.44
N VAL A 844 2.90 -18.16 7.96
CA VAL A 844 3.23 -16.93 8.69
C VAL A 844 4.41 -16.29 7.98
N ARG A 845 4.24 -15.06 7.49
CA ARG A 845 5.28 -14.29 6.80
C ARG A 845 5.57 -12.99 7.51
N GLY A 846 6.81 -12.56 7.42
CA GLY A 846 7.26 -11.27 7.91
C GLY A 846 8.73 -11.04 7.56
N PHE A 847 9.27 -9.95 8.06
CA PHE A 847 10.66 -9.58 7.77
C PHE A 847 11.36 -8.95 8.99
N ASN A 848 12.67 -8.98 8.96
CA ASN A 848 13.49 -8.27 9.93
C ASN A 848 13.69 -6.82 9.49
N MET A 849 13.14 -5.88 10.24
CA MET A 849 13.27 -4.43 9.99
C MET A 849 14.71 -3.91 10.17
N SER A 850 15.61 -4.73 10.74
CA SER A 850 16.94 -4.30 11.15
C SER A 850 18.02 -4.72 10.15
N GLY A 851 18.99 -3.82 9.94
CA GLY A 851 20.27 -4.12 9.26
C GLY A 851 21.22 -5.04 10.04
N LYS A 852 20.74 -5.70 11.11
CA LYS A 852 21.47 -6.68 11.90
C LYS A 852 20.66 -7.97 12.03
N SER A 853 21.34 -9.07 12.27
CA SER A 853 20.65 -10.32 12.61
C SER A 853 19.89 -10.17 13.92
N ALA A 854 18.71 -10.76 14.01
CA ALA A 854 17.83 -10.70 15.15
C ALA A 854 17.20 -12.07 15.46
N GLU A 855 16.83 -12.28 16.71
CA GLU A 855 16.04 -13.46 17.08
C GLU A 855 14.54 -13.17 16.91
N VAL A 856 13.83 -14.13 16.36
CA VAL A 856 12.37 -14.16 16.31
C VAL A 856 11.88 -15.52 16.78
N LYS A 857 10.80 -15.51 17.54
CA LYS A 857 10.08 -16.71 17.93
C LYS A 857 8.71 -16.67 17.28
N ILE A 858 8.43 -17.67 16.44
CA ILE A 858 7.14 -17.86 15.80
C ILE A 858 6.70 -19.29 16.09
N GLU A 859 5.63 -19.45 16.85
CA GLU A 859 5.12 -20.76 17.28
C GLU A 859 3.60 -20.80 17.11
N LYS A 860 3.08 -21.83 16.43
CA LYS A 860 1.64 -22.12 16.44
C LYS A 860 1.32 -22.99 17.65
N ILE A 861 0.39 -22.53 18.49
CA ILE A 861 -0.04 -23.28 19.65
C ILE A 861 -0.65 -24.61 19.20
N GLY A 862 -0.13 -25.72 19.75
CA GLY A 862 -0.57 -27.08 19.41
C GLY A 862 0.13 -27.73 18.22
N SER A 863 0.90 -26.99 17.40
CA SER A 863 1.73 -27.57 16.34
C SER A 863 3.13 -27.92 16.85
N LYS A 864 3.72 -28.98 16.30
CA LYS A 864 5.10 -29.44 16.65
C LYS A 864 6.07 -29.29 15.50
N GLU A 865 5.59 -29.17 14.29
CA GLU A 865 6.41 -29.15 13.09
C GLU A 865 6.20 -27.86 12.31
N SER A 866 7.29 -27.30 11.84
CA SER A 866 7.30 -26.13 10.96
C SER A 866 8.33 -26.33 9.85
N SER A 867 8.07 -25.71 8.72
CA SER A 867 8.92 -25.76 7.52
C SER A 867 9.23 -24.34 7.07
N LEU A 868 10.42 -24.14 6.50
CA LEU A 868 10.74 -22.92 5.78
C LEU A 868 10.08 -22.99 4.39
N LEU A 869 9.40 -21.91 4.00
CA LEU A 869 8.81 -21.76 2.68
C LEU A 869 9.50 -20.58 1.96
N ASN A 870 9.45 -20.60 0.61
CA ASN A 870 9.75 -19.41 -0.17
C ASN A 870 8.52 -18.49 -0.28
N LEU A 871 8.62 -17.36 -1.00
CA LEU A 871 7.50 -16.45 -1.20
C LEU A 871 6.33 -17.07 -1.98
N LEU A 872 6.61 -18.06 -2.82
CA LEU A 872 5.59 -18.81 -3.57
C LEU A 872 5.03 -20.01 -2.77
N GLU A 873 5.27 -20.04 -1.45
CA GLU A 873 4.78 -21.06 -0.50
C GLU A 873 5.32 -22.48 -0.75
N GLU A 874 6.41 -22.60 -1.49
CA GLU A 874 7.04 -23.89 -1.76
C GLU A 874 8.03 -24.26 -0.64
N LYS A 875 7.96 -25.52 -0.17
CA LYS A 875 8.78 -26.03 0.93
C LYS A 875 10.26 -26.04 0.56
N GLN A 876 11.09 -25.45 1.42
CA GLN A 876 12.52 -25.42 1.26
C GLN A 876 13.18 -26.60 1.97
N GLN A 877 14.43 -26.95 1.58
CA GLN A 877 15.18 -28.04 2.21
C GLN A 877 15.70 -27.68 3.60
N GLU A 878 15.85 -26.39 3.88
CA GLU A 878 16.35 -25.88 5.15
C GLU A 878 15.23 -25.87 6.20
N HIS A 879 15.62 -26.06 7.47
CA HIS A 879 14.70 -25.93 8.59
C HIS A 879 14.70 -24.47 9.09
N PRO A 880 13.54 -23.94 9.53
CA PRO A 880 13.49 -22.60 10.08
C PRO A 880 14.35 -22.49 11.36
N THR A 881 15.15 -21.45 11.43
CA THR A 881 15.92 -21.10 12.62
C THR A 881 15.32 -19.91 13.33
N LYS A 882 15.62 -19.71 14.62
CA LYS A 882 15.15 -18.52 15.33
C LYS A 882 15.87 -17.24 14.91
N ASN A 883 17.07 -17.35 14.33
CA ASN A 883 17.83 -16.19 13.87
C ASN A 883 17.43 -15.81 12.43
N LEU A 884 17.05 -14.56 12.25
CA LEU A 884 16.89 -13.91 10.95
C LEU A 884 18.16 -13.13 10.62
N LYS A 885 18.55 -13.13 9.35
CA LYS A 885 19.59 -12.23 8.86
C LYS A 885 19.07 -10.79 8.81
N ALA A 886 19.96 -9.83 8.58
CA ALA A 886 19.61 -8.47 8.30
C ALA A 886 18.60 -8.40 7.13
N TYR A 887 17.51 -7.66 7.28
CA TYR A 887 16.47 -7.44 6.26
C TYR A 887 15.89 -8.72 5.61
N GLU A 888 16.00 -9.86 6.28
CA GLU A 888 15.50 -11.14 5.74
C GLU A 888 13.98 -11.19 5.74
N ILE A 889 13.39 -11.50 4.59
CA ILE A 889 11.99 -11.90 4.44
C ILE A 889 11.90 -13.39 4.74
N ARG A 890 11.06 -13.76 5.70
CA ARG A 890 10.87 -15.17 6.10
C ARG A 890 9.43 -15.60 6.03
N THR A 891 9.21 -16.77 5.41
CA THR A 891 7.91 -17.45 5.38
C THR A 891 8.06 -18.80 6.09
N ILE A 892 7.21 -19.02 7.11
CA ILE A 892 7.16 -20.28 7.86
C ILE A 892 5.79 -20.92 7.63
N GLY A 893 5.80 -22.22 7.31
CA GLY A 893 4.60 -23.05 7.23
C GLY A 893 4.52 -23.98 8.44
N PHE A 894 3.39 -23.97 9.13
CA PHE A 894 3.04 -24.97 10.17
C PHE A 894 2.07 -25.98 9.57
N ASP A 895 2.41 -27.27 9.64
CA ASP A 895 1.57 -28.33 9.06
C ASP A 895 0.14 -28.28 9.63
N ARG A 896 -0.86 -28.46 8.75
CA ARG A 896 -2.31 -28.43 9.04
C ARG A 896 -2.88 -29.81 9.29
#